data_6f8e2a2729bf7b5b3b2695c367301fb5
#
_entry.id   6f8e2a2729bf7b5b3b2695c367301fb5
#
_cell.length_a   1.000
_cell.length_b   1.000
_cell.length_c   1.000
_cell.angle_alpha   90.00
_cell.angle_beta   90.00
_cell.angle_gamma   90.00
#
_symmetry.space_group_name_H-M   'P 1'
#
loop_
_entity.id
_entity.type
_entity.pdbx_description
1 polymer ?
#
loop_
_entity_poly.entity_id
_entity_poly.type
_entity_poly.pdbx_seq_one_letter_code
_entity_poly.pdbx_strand_id
1 'polypeptide(L)'
;MQNSDDLLGAALAAPARSPAHATRLGGRELGGQIQSWKVERAYSTDLPEALRAFSGSASAQLELLLGGSGVPAPLLYSAWAGRGTGDVVRPGQSVVHRAGANGRTVPAFRGTVRSRTAASGSNTVTVQALDGAERLRGPAQLPRPYHGLRYGRPVATATWCVDELLRQGGIHSCPPPRAPAVAEDPAKPFTVLYASLHGGFNSSYGQPETLPAPAAYSWIRDGAPFETALMPKAAGLEVSWMPRSRFVVAGKVFQAELHVNTALSVGSELELKLVFDRSAGAFGNYALNVYFATGVVKITSGTVGGGGTVASWTFPKLASLKGVWHLGFTVDTRAGAVGGSTPAAVYPRLTAPDGVYLPAAPFTFTQAAALQPPSELSQVDLTTDVAVECLQVTDRSWPDGDSYTADEWEQKGRWTKGAVLDDATVPLFDLPTVAGSQWDAITEIARATLSTAEFDEQGVFRWRGPARFQSVPERPDLTVTTRRDIAALTVSEEIDACRNYCEQTYQDWTGISHTFSDTVTDTVVREIRPGASVEVAYAVAEDELDIGPPQIEDDIAPMTGHRVRFGSAATGGTSVKGGVTVGSRRDGPNYIVRFTNHGTASVWTVTKDGKPSVQIVPQKRTGDPRRRTYAWYNTTSQAHYGKQVYQAPATDWVQQRQVASDLSYAMLNAGRYPVPVLGDVEVLHDPRIQLGDVVRVVDTSGAALDTLAWVVGIRTTCAAGAAPQQTLTLRGTSYNGVPSDTGLVPDPPVDPEYGTTRTYSLIEAQHATLAVLTDSGVTYRELLRGSGGAAA
;
A
#
# COMPACT_ATOMS: atom_id res chain seq x y z
N MET A 1 -18.60 6.51 -11.23
CA MET A 1 -19.93 6.03 -10.72
C MET A 1 -19.89 4.54 -10.45
N GLN A 2 -20.62 4.07 -9.46
CA GLN A 2 -20.77 2.65 -9.14
C GLN A 2 -21.44 1.89 -10.32
N ASN A 3 -20.90 0.71 -10.64
CA ASN A 3 -21.52 -0.17 -11.63
C ASN A 3 -22.89 -0.65 -11.18
N SER A 4 -23.86 -0.55 -12.06
CA SER A 4 -25.24 -1.02 -11.84
C SER A 4 -25.77 -1.72 -13.08
N ASP A 5 -26.86 -2.48 -12.91
CA ASP A 5 -27.58 -3.04 -14.05
C ASP A 5 -28.33 -1.92 -14.83
N ASP A 6 -28.62 -2.19 -16.09
CA ASP A 6 -29.36 -1.24 -16.94
C ASP A 6 -30.76 -0.95 -16.41
N LEU A 7 -31.33 -1.88 -15.65
CA LEU A 7 -32.66 -1.74 -15.05
C LEU A 7 -32.69 -0.69 -13.95
N LEU A 8 -31.64 -0.60 -13.13
CA LEU A 8 -31.53 0.49 -12.15
C LEU A 8 -31.33 1.82 -12.86
N GLY A 9 -30.49 1.87 -13.91
CA GLY A 9 -30.32 3.06 -14.72
C GLY A 9 -31.64 3.57 -15.28
N ALA A 10 -32.47 2.68 -15.84
CA ALA A 10 -33.80 2.99 -16.33
C ALA A 10 -34.77 3.46 -15.21
N ALA A 11 -34.73 2.81 -14.04
CA ALA A 11 -35.55 3.21 -12.88
C ALA A 11 -35.20 4.61 -12.36
N LEU A 12 -33.90 4.97 -12.37
CA LEU A 12 -33.42 6.29 -11.97
C LEU A 12 -33.68 7.37 -13.03
N ALA A 13 -33.85 7.00 -14.30
CA ALA A 13 -34.25 7.91 -15.36
C ALA A 13 -35.79 8.14 -15.44
N ALA A 14 -36.56 7.26 -14.79
CA ALA A 14 -38.04 7.33 -14.84
C ALA A 14 -38.57 8.60 -14.17
N PRO A 15 -39.65 9.20 -14.72
CA PRO A 15 -40.31 10.37 -14.10
C PRO A 15 -40.88 10.10 -12.71
N ALA A 16 -41.35 8.88 -12.46
CA ALA A 16 -41.86 8.44 -11.17
C ALA A 16 -40.88 7.41 -10.58
N ARG A 17 -40.33 7.71 -9.38
CA ARG A 17 -39.39 6.88 -8.67
C ARG A 17 -39.98 6.47 -7.32
N SER A 18 -40.16 5.17 -7.08
CA SER A 18 -40.46 4.64 -5.76
C SER A 18 -39.15 4.34 -5.03
N PRO A 19 -38.90 4.98 -3.87
CA PRO A 19 -37.69 4.69 -3.10
C PRO A 19 -37.59 3.22 -2.74
N ALA A 20 -36.44 2.66 -2.85
CA ALA A 20 -36.15 1.29 -2.45
C ALA A 20 -34.89 1.27 -1.56
N HIS A 21 -34.97 0.57 -0.44
CA HIS A 21 -33.82 0.30 0.41
C HIS A 21 -33.90 -1.10 1.00
N ALA A 22 -32.76 -1.67 1.34
CA ALA A 22 -32.64 -2.93 2.06
C ALA A 22 -31.46 -2.83 3.03
N THR A 23 -31.66 -3.31 4.25
CA THR A 23 -30.61 -3.26 5.27
C THR A 23 -30.47 -4.60 5.94
N ARG A 24 -29.23 -5.10 5.95
CA ARG A 24 -28.87 -6.34 6.60
C ARG A 24 -27.94 -6.04 7.78
N LEU A 25 -28.33 -6.46 8.97
CA LEU A 25 -27.59 -6.31 10.22
C LEU A 25 -27.32 -7.68 10.82
N GLY A 26 -26.05 -7.97 11.16
CA GLY A 26 -25.66 -9.27 11.71
C GLY A 26 -26.13 -10.46 10.87
N GLY A 27 -26.17 -10.29 9.55
CA GLY A 27 -26.66 -11.33 8.63
C GLY A 27 -28.18 -11.39 8.44
N ARG A 28 -28.98 -10.60 9.17
CA ARG A 28 -30.45 -10.62 9.10
C ARG A 28 -30.99 -9.38 8.41
N GLU A 29 -31.94 -9.57 7.50
CA GLU A 29 -32.70 -8.48 6.87
C GLU A 29 -33.68 -7.89 7.89
N LEU A 30 -33.66 -6.55 8.04
CA LEU A 30 -34.56 -5.85 8.96
C LEU A 30 -35.81 -5.28 8.27
N GLY A 31 -35.92 -5.35 6.96
CA GLY A 31 -37.09 -5.00 6.18
C GLY A 31 -37.74 -3.67 6.59
N GLY A 32 -39.04 -3.68 6.80
CA GLY A 32 -39.85 -2.49 7.17
C GLY A 32 -39.63 -1.95 8.59
N GLN A 33 -38.65 -2.44 9.33
CA GLN A 33 -38.34 -1.98 10.70
C GLN A 33 -37.48 -0.70 10.71
N ILE A 34 -36.93 -0.28 9.57
CA ILE A 34 -36.17 0.95 9.47
C ILE A 34 -37.11 2.11 9.22
N GLN A 35 -37.15 3.03 10.17
CA GLN A 35 -37.99 4.25 10.09
C GLN A 35 -37.25 5.38 9.38
N SER A 36 -35.96 5.50 9.58
CA SER A 36 -35.12 6.47 8.86
C SER A 36 -33.69 5.99 8.79
N TRP A 37 -32.99 6.53 7.81
CA TRP A 37 -31.58 6.29 7.67
C TRP A 37 -30.86 7.52 7.12
N LYS A 38 -29.57 7.64 7.48
CA LYS A 38 -28.66 8.67 7.00
C LYS A 38 -27.33 8.02 6.68
N VAL A 39 -26.83 8.25 5.46
CA VAL A 39 -25.47 7.92 5.06
C VAL A 39 -24.73 9.21 4.77
N GLU A 40 -23.55 9.38 5.36
CA GLU A 40 -22.71 10.54 5.15
C GLU A 40 -21.28 10.11 4.86
N ARG A 41 -20.70 10.70 3.83
CA ARG A 41 -19.35 10.44 3.38
C ARG A 41 -18.78 11.73 2.78
N ALA A 42 -17.66 12.21 3.31
CA ALA A 42 -16.99 13.39 2.79
C ALA A 42 -15.49 13.32 3.11
N TYR A 43 -14.66 13.84 2.21
CA TYR A 43 -13.24 14.01 2.50
C TYR A 43 -13.07 15.03 3.62
N SER A 44 -12.33 14.63 4.66
CA SER A 44 -11.95 15.48 5.80
C SER A 44 -10.48 15.83 5.68
N THR A 45 -10.19 17.11 5.53
CA THR A 45 -8.84 17.64 5.36
C THR A 45 -8.76 19.04 5.97
N ASP A 46 -7.53 19.47 6.30
CA ASP A 46 -7.26 20.85 6.73
C ASP A 46 -7.22 21.84 5.56
N LEU A 47 -7.32 21.33 4.32
CA LEU A 47 -7.35 22.18 3.14
C LEU A 47 -8.71 22.90 3.02
N PRO A 48 -8.73 24.09 2.44
CA PRO A 48 -9.97 24.76 2.05
C PRO A 48 -10.85 23.81 1.22
N GLU A 49 -12.17 23.97 1.32
CA GLU A 49 -13.13 23.08 0.66
C GLU A 49 -12.86 22.90 -0.83
N ALA A 50 -12.46 23.99 -1.50
CA ALA A 50 -12.06 23.97 -2.90
C ALA A 50 -10.86 23.05 -3.22
N LEU A 51 -10.07 22.65 -2.24
CA LEU A 51 -8.89 21.81 -2.42
C LEU A 51 -9.04 20.41 -1.82
N ARG A 52 -10.20 20.06 -1.24
CA ARG A 52 -10.41 18.80 -0.54
C ARG A 52 -10.15 17.55 -1.38
N ALA A 53 -10.41 17.61 -2.68
CA ALA A 53 -10.18 16.49 -3.58
C ALA A 53 -8.70 16.10 -3.75
N PHE A 54 -7.75 16.93 -3.28
CA PHE A 54 -6.31 16.69 -3.40
C PHE A 54 -5.70 16.02 -2.19
N SER A 55 -6.37 16.04 -1.07
CA SER A 55 -5.89 15.43 0.15
C SER A 55 -7.06 15.16 1.06
N GLY A 56 -7.09 14.02 1.68
CA GLY A 56 -8.06 13.76 2.72
C GLY A 56 -8.40 12.29 2.87
N SER A 57 -8.98 11.99 4.01
CA SER A 57 -9.56 10.69 4.30
C SER A 57 -11.08 10.85 4.43
N ALA A 58 -11.82 9.86 3.98
CA ALA A 58 -13.26 9.77 4.17
C ALA A 58 -13.62 8.49 4.91
N SER A 59 -14.27 8.64 6.05
CA SER A 59 -14.89 7.54 6.79
C SER A 59 -16.38 7.69 6.70
N ALA A 60 -17.06 6.75 6.01
CA ALA A 60 -18.50 6.78 5.86
C ALA A 60 -19.19 6.39 7.18
N GLN A 61 -20.26 7.13 7.49
CA GLN A 61 -21.12 6.88 8.64
C GLN A 61 -22.53 6.53 8.18
N LEU A 62 -23.12 5.52 8.82
CA LEU A 62 -24.52 5.18 8.66
C LEU A 62 -25.21 5.31 10.00
N GLU A 63 -26.32 6.06 10.02
CA GLU A 63 -27.23 6.12 11.16
C GLU A 63 -28.57 5.51 10.73
N LEU A 64 -29.08 4.59 11.56
CA LEU A 64 -30.38 3.94 11.36
C LEU A 64 -31.25 4.19 12.56
N LEU A 65 -32.51 4.56 12.32
CA LEU A 65 -33.54 4.56 13.33
C LEU A 65 -34.44 3.33 13.16
N LEU A 66 -34.32 2.39 14.11
CA LEU A 66 -35.10 1.15 14.06
C LEU A 66 -36.42 1.31 14.83
N GLY A 67 -37.52 0.95 14.18
CA GLY A 67 -38.80 0.73 14.79
C GLY A 67 -39.02 -0.71 15.19
N GLY A 68 -40.07 -0.96 15.94
CA GLY A 68 -40.45 -2.32 16.32
C GLY A 68 -41.31 -3.01 15.23
N SER A 69 -41.42 -4.32 15.34
CA SER A 69 -42.33 -5.14 14.54
C SER A 69 -43.39 -5.74 15.46
N GLY A 70 -44.48 -4.99 15.68
CA GLY A 70 -45.51 -5.40 16.63
C GLY A 70 -45.13 -5.27 18.12
N VAL A 71 -43.86 -4.97 18.40
CA VAL A 71 -43.25 -4.77 19.74
C VAL A 71 -42.29 -3.57 19.63
N PRO A 72 -42.20 -2.71 20.65
CA PRO A 72 -41.26 -1.59 20.64
C PRO A 72 -39.84 -2.02 20.38
N ALA A 73 -39.10 -1.28 19.54
CA ALA A 73 -37.71 -1.61 19.15
C ALA A 73 -36.77 -1.80 20.35
N PRO A 74 -36.83 -1.06 21.46
CA PRO A 74 -35.99 -1.32 22.63
C PRO A 74 -36.14 -2.71 23.22
N LEU A 75 -37.31 -3.33 23.14
CA LEU A 75 -37.52 -4.70 23.62
C LEU A 75 -36.92 -5.76 22.69
N LEU A 76 -36.61 -5.38 21.44
CA LEU A 76 -35.98 -6.28 20.45
C LEU A 76 -34.47 -6.04 20.32
N TYR A 77 -34.02 -4.79 20.41
CA TYR A 77 -32.70 -4.35 19.96
C TYR A 77 -31.85 -3.60 21.00
N SER A 78 -32.39 -3.31 22.20
CA SER A 78 -31.57 -2.73 23.25
C SER A 78 -30.54 -3.72 23.81
N ALA A 79 -29.56 -3.20 24.57
CA ALA A 79 -28.55 -4.05 25.22
C ALA A 79 -29.16 -5.08 26.20
N TRP A 80 -30.32 -4.79 26.72
CA TRP A 80 -31.04 -5.58 27.72
C TRP A 80 -32.25 -6.36 27.17
N ALA A 81 -32.42 -6.36 25.85
CA ALA A 81 -33.49 -7.10 25.20
C ALA A 81 -33.33 -8.63 25.40
N GLY A 82 -34.48 -9.34 25.52
CA GLY A 82 -34.47 -10.79 25.53
C GLY A 82 -33.92 -11.37 24.23
N ARG A 83 -32.97 -12.31 24.32
CA ARG A 83 -32.13 -12.75 23.18
C ARG A 83 -32.63 -14.00 22.46
N GLY A 84 -33.95 -14.20 22.36
CA GLY A 84 -34.51 -15.39 21.69
C GLY A 84 -34.15 -15.52 20.19
N THR A 85 -33.67 -14.45 19.54
CA THR A 85 -33.40 -14.42 18.08
C THR A 85 -31.97 -14.00 17.71
N GLY A 86 -31.07 -13.93 18.68
CA GLY A 86 -29.72 -13.40 18.48
C GLY A 86 -29.67 -11.86 18.50
N ASP A 87 -28.53 -11.31 18.89
CA ASP A 87 -28.30 -9.86 19.01
C ASP A 87 -27.69 -9.30 17.72
N VAL A 88 -28.52 -9.09 16.71
CA VAL A 88 -28.08 -8.68 15.34
C VAL A 88 -27.61 -7.21 15.26
N VAL A 89 -27.94 -6.38 16.24
CA VAL A 89 -27.54 -4.96 16.32
C VAL A 89 -26.45 -4.70 17.36
N ARG A 90 -25.84 -5.76 17.89
CA ARG A 90 -24.73 -5.61 18.82
C ARG A 90 -23.54 -4.89 18.18
N PRO A 91 -22.85 -3.98 18.89
CA PRO A 91 -21.58 -3.43 18.43
C PRO A 91 -20.64 -4.53 17.94
N GLY A 92 -19.97 -4.31 16.80
CA GLY A 92 -19.15 -5.30 16.12
C GLY A 92 -19.88 -6.15 15.06
N GLN A 93 -21.21 -6.08 14.97
CA GLN A 93 -21.95 -6.78 13.90
C GLN A 93 -21.81 -6.07 12.55
N SER A 94 -21.83 -6.87 11.48
CA SER A 94 -21.74 -6.35 10.11
C SER A 94 -23.02 -5.63 9.70
N VAL A 95 -22.86 -4.57 8.92
CA VAL A 95 -23.95 -3.80 8.32
C VAL A 95 -23.76 -3.71 6.83
N VAL A 96 -24.81 -3.99 6.07
CA VAL A 96 -24.89 -3.71 4.65
C VAL A 96 -26.20 -2.96 4.40
N HIS A 97 -26.10 -1.72 3.95
CA HIS A 97 -27.25 -0.92 3.53
C HIS A 97 -27.22 -0.72 2.03
N ARG A 98 -28.34 -0.92 1.39
CA ARG A 98 -28.56 -0.77 -0.05
C ARG A 98 -29.64 0.26 -0.28
N ALA A 99 -29.47 1.09 -1.30
CA ALA A 99 -30.45 2.10 -1.70
C ALA A 99 -30.67 2.08 -3.21
N GLY A 100 -31.79 2.59 -3.65
CA GLY A 100 -32.15 2.61 -5.07
C GLY A 100 -33.57 3.08 -5.33
N ALA A 101 -34.13 2.62 -6.45
CA ALA A 101 -35.45 2.96 -6.91
C ALA A 101 -36.17 1.77 -7.55
N ASN A 102 -37.51 1.77 -7.48
CA ASN A 102 -38.40 0.81 -8.14
C ASN A 102 -38.00 -0.67 -7.86
N GLY A 103 -37.67 -0.97 -6.59
CA GLY A 103 -37.29 -2.30 -6.15
C GLY A 103 -35.84 -2.72 -6.52
N ARG A 104 -35.09 -1.90 -7.23
CA ARG A 104 -33.70 -2.11 -7.58
C ARG A 104 -32.78 -1.34 -6.66
N THR A 105 -31.74 -1.99 -6.14
CA THR A 105 -30.82 -1.38 -5.17
C THR A 105 -29.39 -1.75 -5.45
N VAL A 106 -28.47 -0.81 -5.16
CA VAL A 106 -27.02 -1.04 -5.11
C VAL A 106 -26.51 -0.83 -3.69
N PRO A 107 -25.35 -1.34 -3.30
CA PRO A 107 -24.74 -0.99 -2.03
C PRO A 107 -24.61 0.53 -1.88
N ALA A 108 -25.02 1.07 -0.74
CA ALA A 108 -24.84 2.46 -0.37
C ALA A 108 -23.90 2.61 0.84
N PHE A 109 -23.79 1.54 1.65
CA PHE A 109 -22.91 1.49 2.80
C PHE A 109 -22.60 0.06 3.19
N ARG A 110 -21.37 -0.21 3.56
CA ARG A 110 -20.93 -1.45 4.17
C ARG A 110 -19.96 -1.15 5.30
N GLY A 111 -20.24 -1.69 6.48
CA GLY A 111 -19.41 -1.41 7.66
C GLY A 111 -19.78 -2.28 8.85
N THR A 112 -19.54 -1.74 10.04
CA THR A 112 -19.71 -2.41 11.33
C THR A 112 -20.50 -1.52 12.28
N VAL A 113 -21.42 -2.11 13.03
CA VAL A 113 -22.15 -1.39 14.09
C VAL A 113 -21.16 -0.93 15.15
N ARG A 114 -21.15 0.37 15.41
CA ARG A 114 -20.32 1.00 16.44
C ARG A 114 -21.07 1.16 17.75
N SER A 115 -22.28 1.67 17.67
CA SER A 115 -23.11 1.91 18.86
C SER A 115 -24.58 1.67 18.58
N ARG A 116 -25.32 1.40 19.64
CA ARG A 116 -26.77 1.42 19.66
C ARG A 116 -27.25 2.18 20.87
N THR A 117 -28.30 2.97 20.70
CA THR A 117 -28.88 3.80 21.76
C THR A 117 -30.38 3.58 21.83
N ALA A 118 -30.85 3.22 23.01
CA ALA A 118 -32.29 3.13 23.34
C ALA A 118 -32.58 4.08 24.50
N ALA A 119 -33.54 4.96 24.35
CA ALA A 119 -33.95 5.91 25.40
C ALA A 119 -35.22 5.46 26.11
N SER A 120 -35.35 5.77 27.41
CA SER A 120 -36.57 5.54 28.16
C SER A 120 -37.73 6.31 27.55
N GLY A 121 -38.85 5.65 27.37
CA GLY A 121 -40.05 6.26 26.74
C GLY A 121 -39.99 6.32 25.20
N SER A 122 -38.90 5.91 24.58
CA SER A 122 -38.80 5.81 23.12
C SER A 122 -39.23 4.43 22.63
N ASN A 123 -39.92 4.40 21.50
CA ASN A 123 -40.26 3.15 20.79
C ASN A 123 -39.22 2.75 19.75
N THR A 124 -38.15 3.52 19.64
CA THR A 124 -37.11 3.36 18.62
C THR A 124 -35.74 3.10 19.23
N VAL A 125 -34.84 2.52 18.43
CA VAL A 125 -33.42 2.33 18.74
C VAL A 125 -32.59 2.97 17.63
N THR A 126 -31.69 3.86 18.00
CA THR A 126 -30.72 4.44 17.05
C THR A 126 -29.49 3.53 16.96
N VAL A 127 -29.07 3.19 15.76
CA VAL A 127 -27.86 2.41 15.47
C VAL A 127 -26.93 3.26 14.65
N GLN A 128 -25.69 3.40 15.12
CA GLN A 128 -24.63 4.05 14.37
C GLN A 128 -23.62 2.99 13.90
N ALA A 129 -23.21 3.09 12.67
CA ALA A 129 -22.19 2.22 12.07
C ALA A 129 -21.12 3.05 11.34
N LEU A 130 -19.92 2.55 11.35
CA LEU A 130 -18.78 3.05 10.58
C LEU A 130 -18.40 2.05 9.52
N ASP A 131 -17.80 2.53 8.45
CA ASP A 131 -17.25 1.71 7.38
C ASP A 131 -16.01 0.92 7.81
N GLY A 132 -15.18 0.50 6.86
CA GLY A 132 -13.97 -0.28 7.12
C GLY A 132 -12.94 0.41 8.02
N ALA A 133 -13.02 1.73 8.22
CA ALA A 133 -12.12 2.47 9.12
C ALA A 133 -12.25 2.00 10.58
N GLU A 134 -13.41 1.44 10.98
CA GLU A 134 -13.57 0.84 12.31
C GLU A 134 -12.60 -0.33 12.56
N ARG A 135 -12.20 -1.05 11.52
CA ARG A 135 -11.23 -2.15 11.62
C ARG A 135 -9.79 -1.66 11.78
N LEU A 136 -9.51 -0.41 11.45
CA LEU A 136 -8.18 0.21 11.47
C LEU A 136 -7.91 1.03 12.75
N ARG A 137 -8.59 0.70 13.85
CA ARG A 137 -8.43 1.35 15.15
C ARG A 137 -7.32 0.76 16.02
N GLY A 138 -6.74 -0.35 15.59
CA GLY A 138 -5.59 -0.95 16.25
C GLY A 138 -4.36 -0.04 16.18
N PRO A 139 -3.35 -0.27 17.04
CA PRO A 139 -2.12 0.52 17.03
C PRO A 139 -1.38 0.37 15.71
N ALA A 140 -0.93 1.48 15.14
CA ALA A 140 -0.14 1.49 13.92
C ALA A 140 1.29 1.03 14.20
N GLN A 141 1.81 0.14 13.37
CA GLN A 141 3.19 -0.30 13.39
C GLN A 141 3.70 -0.46 11.96
N LEU A 142 4.89 0.04 11.68
CA LEU A 142 5.60 -0.23 10.44
C LEU A 142 6.85 -1.03 10.76
N PRO A 143 7.05 -2.19 10.10
CA PRO A 143 8.26 -2.96 10.30
C PRO A 143 9.46 -2.16 9.78
N ARG A 144 10.52 -2.05 10.55
CA ARG A 144 11.75 -1.39 10.08
C ARG A 144 12.33 -2.20 8.92
N PRO A 145 12.68 -1.55 7.81
CA PRO A 145 13.29 -2.22 6.68
C PRO A 145 14.70 -2.70 7.06
N TYR A 146 14.99 -3.93 6.77
CA TYR A 146 16.27 -4.55 7.13
C TYR A 146 17.46 -3.94 6.38
N HIS A 147 17.33 -3.66 5.11
CA HIS A 147 18.41 -3.15 4.27
C HIS A 147 18.13 -1.74 3.77
N GLY A 148 17.21 -1.06 4.43
CA GLY A 148 16.58 0.10 3.92
C GLY A 148 17.49 1.24 3.53
N LEU A 149 18.60 1.38 4.18
CA LEU A 149 19.46 2.54 4.00
C LEU A 149 20.74 2.19 3.24
N ARG A 150 20.82 1.04 2.61
CA ARG A 150 21.98 0.75 1.78
C ARG A 150 22.06 1.69 0.59
N TYR A 151 22.95 2.67 0.67
CA TYR A 151 23.43 3.45 -0.47
C TYR A 151 22.40 4.39 -1.12
N GLY A 152 21.56 5.07 -0.33
CA GLY A 152 20.64 6.07 -0.85
C GLY A 152 19.56 5.52 -1.77
N ARG A 153 19.15 4.28 -1.57
CA ARG A 153 18.04 3.65 -2.29
C ARG A 153 16.76 3.72 -1.47
N PRO A 154 15.62 3.94 -2.11
CA PRO A 154 14.33 3.84 -1.43
C PRO A 154 14.11 2.44 -0.87
N VAL A 155 13.59 2.36 0.34
CA VAL A 155 13.26 1.11 1.03
C VAL A 155 11.84 0.66 0.79
N ALA A 156 10.95 1.63 0.60
CA ALA A 156 9.53 1.44 0.36
C ALA A 156 8.96 2.70 -0.29
N THR A 157 7.65 2.71 -0.46
CA THR A 157 6.89 3.90 -0.84
C THR A 157 5.79 4.16 0.20
N ALA A 158 5.17 5.34 0.15
CA ALA A 158 4.00 5.65 0.97
C ALA A 158 2.85 4.64 0.74
N THR A 159 2.65 4.19 -0.49
CA THR A 159 1.64 3.18 -0.85
C THR A 159 1.90 1.84 -0.15
N TRP A 160 3.16 1.41 -0.07
CA TRP A 160 3.53 0.20 0.66
C TRP A 160 3.22 0.32 2.16
N CYS A 161 3.48 1.49 2.75
CA CYS A 161 3.15 1.73 4.16
C CYS A 161 1.65 1.63 4.43
N VAL A 162 0.83 2.18 3.52
CA VAL A 162 -0.63 2.07 3.58
C VAL A 162 -1.07 0.60 3.47
N ASP A 163 -0.52 -0.16 2.51
CA ASP A 163 -0.81 -1.59 2.34
C ASP A 163 -0.46 -2.41 3.60
N GLU A 164 0.68 -2.12 4.24
CA GLU A 164 1.08 -2.77 5.49
C GLU A 164 0.14 -2.45 6.65
N LEU A 165 -0.27 -1.19 6.80
CA LEU A 165 -1.23 -0.77 7.83
C LEU A 165 -2.62 -1.39 7.60
N LEU A 166 -3.07 -1.50 6.36
CA LEU A 166 -4.32 -2.17 6.00
C LEU A 166 -4.30 -3.65 6.38
N ARG A 167 -3.20 -4.35 6.10
CA ARG A 167 -3.03 -5.76 6.45
C ARG A 167 -3.11 -6.01 7.94
N GLN A 168 -2.59 -5.12 8.77
CA GLN A 168 -2.71 -5.20 10.23
C GLN A 168 -4.17 -5.13 10.68
N GLY A 169 -5.02 -4.36 9.99
CA GLY A 169 -6.47 -4.32 10.19
C GLY A 169 -7.23 -5.46 9.52
N GLY A 170 -6.53 -6.43 8.92
CA GLY A 170 -7.12 -7.55 8.19
C GLY A 170 -7.80 -7.15 6.89
N ILE A 171 -7.34 -6.05 6.26
CA ILE A 171 -7.78 -5.58 4.95
C ILE A 171 -6.64 -5.83 3.97
N HIS A 172 -6.90 -6.62 2.95
CA HIS A 172 -5.87 -7.11 2.05
C HIS A 172 -6.12 -6.62 0.63
N SER A 173 -5.10 -6.08 0.01
CA SER A 173 -5.06 -5.67 -1.41
C SER A 173 -4.75 -6.85 -2.33
N CYS A 174 -4.06 -7.87 -1.81
CA CYS A 174 -3.76 -9.14 -2.48
C CYS A 174 -3.99 -10.32 -1.51
N PRO A 175 -3.98 -11.57 -1.95
CA PRO A 175 -4.21 -12.73 -1.07
C PRO A 175 -3.34 -12.65 0.19
N PRO A 176 -3.94 -12.80 1.38
CA PRO A 176 -3.22 -12.67 2.64
C PRO A 176 -2.16 -13.77 2.81
N PRO A 177 -1.15 -13.54 3.66
CA PRO A 177 -0.25 -14.60 4.09
C PRO A 177 -1.05 -15.77 4.66
N ARG A 178 -0.66 -16.97 4.32
CA ARG A 178 -1.35 -18.16 4.82
C ARG A 178 -1.11 -18.35 6.30
N ALA A 179 -2.18 -18.62 7.02
CA ALA A 179 -2.16 -19.06 8.41
C ALA A 179 -2.47 -20.55 8.49
N PRO A 180 -1.93 -21.28 9.48
CA PRO A 180 -2.29 -22.68 9.70
C PRO A 180 -3.81 -22.79 9.98
N ALA A 181 -4.43 -23.82 9.44
CA ALA A 181 -5.88 -24.08 9.61
C ALA A 181 -6.26 -24.42 11.06
N VAL A 182 -5.30 -24.91 11.84
CA VAL A 182 -5.43 -25.19 13.28
C VAL A 182 -4.35 -24.38 13.99
N ALA A 183 -4.64 -23.91 15.20
CA ALA A 183 -3.68 -23.21 16.07
C ALA A 183 -2.51 -24.15 16.44
N GLU A 184 -1.69 -24.47 15.46
CA GLU A 184 -0.38 -25.06 15.68
C GLU A 184 0.54 -23.99 16.28
N ASP A 185 1.63 -24.45 16.87
CA ASP A 185 2.62 -23.62 17.54
C ASP A 185 2.81 -22.24 16.84
N PRO A 186 2.37 -21.13 17.44
CA PRO A 186 2.48 -19.80 16.86
C PRO A 186 3.92 -19.37 16.60
N ALA A 187 4.90 -20.09 17.16
CA ALA A 187 6.33 -19.89 16.92
C ALA A 187 6.79 -20.43 15.54
N LYS A 188 5.95 -21.18 14.82
CA LYS A 188 6.29 -21.74 13.51
C LYS A 188 5.41 -21.13 12.42
N PRO A 189 5.84 -20.05 11.77
CA PRO A 189 5.07 -19.44 10.69
C PRO A 189 4.87 -20.43 9.54
N PHE A 190 3.64 -20.53 9.06
CA PHE A 190 3.29 -21.31 7.87
C PHE A 190 3.85 -20.64 6.60
N THR A 191 3.77 -19.32 6.51
CA THR A 191 4.37 -18.50 5.47
C THR A 191 5.78 -18.11 5.88
N VAL A 192 6.76 -18.40 5.05
CA VAL A 192 8.18 -18.10 5.29
C VAL A 192 8.66 -16.87 4.55
N LEU A 193 8.00 -16.53 3.44
CA LEU A 193 8.17 -15.28 2.72
C LEU A 193 6.82 -14.79 2.21
N TYR A 194 6.57 -13.50 2.37
CA TYR A 194 5.43 -12.82 1.76
C TYR A 194 5.84 -11.41 1.38
N ALA A 195 5.83 -11.14 0.08
CA ALA A 195 6.08 -9.82 -0.47
C ALA A 195 4.90 -9.42 -1.36
N SER A 196 4.11 -8.45 -0.94
CA SER A 196 2.98 -7.95 -1.74
C SER A 196 3.44 -7.34 -3.06
N LEU A 197 4.63 -6.75 -3.09
CA LEU A 197 5.17 -5.98 -4.21
C LEU A 197 4.27 -4.79 -4.60
N HIS A 198 3.60 -4.23 -3.61
CA HIS A 198 2.77 -3.04 -3.74
C HIS A 198 3.53 -1.79 -3.28
N GLY A 199 4.52 -1.38 -4.07
CA GLY A 199 5.31 -0.20 -3.78
C GLY A 199 6.50 -0.43 -2.85
N GLY A 200 6.86 -1.67 -2.53
CA GLY A 200 8.01 -2.00 -1.71
C GLY A 200 8.42 -3.46 -1.81
N PHE A 201 9.68 -3.73 -1.51
CA PHE A 201 10.25 -5.08 -1.48
C PHE A 201 10.25 -5.70 -0.09
N ASN A 202 9.98 -4.91 0.94
CA ASN A 202 10.02 -5.37 2.32
C ASN A 202 8.84 -6.32 2.63
N SER A 203 9.08 -7.22 3.56
CA SER A 203 8.10 -8.19 4.03
C SER A 203 8.25 -8.41 5.53
N SER A 204 7.15 -8.64 6.23
CA SER A 204 7.17 -9.05 7.62
C SER A 204 7.67 -10.48 7.83
N TYR A 205 7.67 -11.31 6.79
CA TYR A 205 8.11 -12.72 6.81
C TYR A 205 9.48 -12.94 6.19
N GLY A 206 10.08 -11.92 5.59
CA GLY A 206 11.39 -12.00 4.98
C GLY A 206 11.93 -10.61 4.68
N GLN A 207 13.21 -10.53 4.37
CA GLN A 207 13.88 -9.27 4.08
C GLN A 207 14.47 -9.31 2.67
N PRO A 208 14.48 -8.19 1.94
CA PRO A 208 15.18 -8.11 0.67
C PRO A 208 16.69 -8.20 0.91
N GLU A 209 17.37 -9.02 0.10
CA GLU A 209 18.83 -9.19 0.11
C GLU A 209 19.48 -8.44 -1.05
N THR A 210 18.96 -8.64 -2.26
CA THR A 210 19.40 -7.90 -3.44
C THR A 210 18.23 -7.06 -3.97
N LEU A 211 18.49 -5.78 -4.15
CA LEU A 211 17.51 -4.84 -4.70
C LEU A 211 17.99 -4.31 -6.05
N PRO A 212 17.11 -4.20 -7.04
CA PRO A 212 17.43 -3.57 -8.32
C PRO A 212 17.68 -2.06 -8.14
N ALA A 213 18.39 -1.47 -9.11
CA ALA A 213 18.54 -0.02 -9.13
C ALA A 213 17.17 0.65 -9.32
N PRO A 214 16.89 1.80 -8.67
CA PRO A 214 15.58 2.48 -8.78
C PRO A 214 15.17 2.83 -10.21
N ALA A 215 16.15 3.03 -11.10
CA ALA A 215 15.90 3.29 -12.52
C ALA A 215 15.45 2.03 -13.31
N ALA A 216 15.66 0.83 -12.77
CA ALA A 216 15.40 -0.43 -13.48
C ALA A 216 13.94 -0.89 -13.40
N TYR A 217 13.13 -0.30 -12.53
CA TYR A 217 11.74 -0.67 -12.32
C TYR A 217 10.83 0.53 -12.07
N SER A 218 9.54 0.27 -12.04
CA SER A 218 8.51 1.20 -11.56
C SER A 218 7.45 0.43 -10.77
N TRP A 219 6.75 1.13 -9.90
CA TRP A 219 5.55 0.64 -9.24
C TRP A 219 4.35 1.20 -9.99
N ILE A 220 3.62 0.35 -10.67
CA ILE A 220 2.51 0.77 -11.52
C ILE A 220 1.21 0.12 -11.08
N ARG A 221 0.12 0.78 -11.41
CA ARG A 221 -1.21 0.19 -11.37
C ARG A 221 -1.43 -0.60 -12.65
N ASP A 222 -1.66 -1.90 -12.54
CA ASP A 222 -1.74 -2.78 -13.69
C ASP A 222 -3.18 -3.03 -14.18
N GLY A 223 -4.20 -2.46 -13.51
CA GLY A 223 -5.60 -2.68 -13.81
C GLY A 223 -6.09 -4.11 -13.57
N ALA A 224 -5.25 -4.96 -13.00
CA ALA A 224 -5.52 -6.35 -12.65
C ALA A 224 -6.23 -6.47 -11.30
N PRO A 225 -6.54 -7.68 -10.79
CA PRO A 225 -7.23 -7.84 -9.51
C PRO A 225 -6.57 -7.13 -8.34
N PHE A 226 -5.26 -6.92 -8.37
CA PHE A 226 -4.47 -6.34 -7.29
C PHE A 226 -4.13 -4.86 -7.50
N GLU A 227 -3.97 -4.42 -8.74
CA GLU A 227 -3.82 -3.04 -9.22
C GLU A 227 -2.45 -2.39 -9.05
N THR A 228 -1.66 -2.68 -8.01
CA THR A 228 -0.29 -2.19 -7.89
C THR A 228 0.69 -3.33 -8.10
N ALA A 229 1.69 -3.15 -8.94
CA ALA A 229 2.64 -4.19 -9.30
C ALA A 229 4.07 -3.64 -9.48
N LEU A 230 5.06 -4.52 -9.31
CA LEU A 230 6.44 -4.28 -9.72
C LEU A 230 6.56 -4.47 -11.22
N MET A 231 6.84 -3.40 -11.96
CA MET A 231 7.03 -3.42 -13.41
C MET A 231 8.51 -3.24 -13.76
N PRO A 232 9.16 -4.23 -14.40
CA PRO A 232 10.50 -4.04 -14.93
C PRO A 232 10.51 -3.04 -16.10
N LYS A 233 11.58 -2.25 -16.22
CA LYS A 233 11.82 -1.34 -17.36
C LYS A 233 12.74 -1.94 -18.42
N ALA A 234 13.42 -3.03 -18.09
CA ALA A 234 14.24 -3.83 -18.99
C ALA A 234 14.12 -5.31 -18.60
N ALA A 235 14.39 -6.20 -19.52
CA ALA A 235 14.38 -7.63 -19.29
C ALA A 235 15.42 -8.04 -18.23
N GLY A 236 15.11 -9.09 -17.46
CA GLY A 236 16.00 -9.64 -16.45
C GLY A 236 16.06 -8.82 -15.16
N LEU A 237 14.96 -8.21 -14.70
CA LEU A 237 14.92 -7.56 -13.39
C LEU A 237 15.12 -8.60 -12.29
N GLU A 238 16.16 -8.43 -11.48
CA GLU A 238 16.51 -9.35 -10.39
C GLU A 238 16.19 -8.75 -9.02
N VAL A 239 15.55 -9.55 -8.17
CA VAL A 239 15.29 -9.26 -6.75
C VAL A 239 15.49 -10.53 -5.95
N SER A 240 16.11 -10.45 -4.79
CA SER A 240 16.20 -11.59 -3.88
C SER A 240 15.81 -11.25 -2.46
N TRP A 241 15.35 -12.28 -1.73
CA TRP A 241 14.94 -12.17 -0.33
C TRP A 241 15.57 -13.28 0.51
N MET A 242 15.84 -12.95 1.77
CA MET A 242 16.09 -13.92 2.82
C MET A 242 14.81 -14.18 3.60
N PRO A 243 14.31 -15.42 3.67
CA PRO A 243 13.17 -15.75 4.51
C PRO A 243 13.44 -15.44 5.99
N ARG A 244 12.43 -14.96 6.70
CA ARG A 244 12.55 -14.68 8.14
C ARG A 244 12.88 -15.93 8.94
N SER A 245 12.24 -17.02 8.58
CA SER A 245 12.46 -18.34 9.20
C SER A 245 13.03 -19.28 8.18
N ARG A 246 14.19 -19.82 8.45
CA ARG A 246 14.74 -20.93 7.67
C ARG A 246 13.98 -22.20 8.04
N PHE A 247 13.60 -22.99 7.05
CA PHE A 247 12.95 -24.28 7.29
C PHE A 247 13.73 -25.40 6.60
N VAL A 248 13.72 -26.56 7.25
CA VAL A 248 14.35 -27.77 6.71
C VAL A 248 13.41 -28.40 5.69
N VAL A 249 13.91 -28.69 4.52
CA VAL A 249 13.14 -29.21 3.37
C VAL A 249 12.71 -30.67 3.55
N ALA A 250 13.49 -31.45 4.31
CA ALA A 250 13.30 -32.89 4.43
C ALA A 250 11.94 -33.29 4.97
N GLY A 251 11.27 -34.18 4.26
CA GLY A 251 9.96 -34.72 4.67
C GLY A 251 8.84 -33.70 4.69
N LYS A 252 8.98 -32.59 3.95
CA LYS A 252 8.00 -31.50 3.87
C LYS A 252 7.48 -31.31 2.47
N VAL A 253 6.33 -30.63 2.41
CA VAL A 253 5.78 -30.06 1.18
C VAL A 253 5.88 -28.56 1.28
N PHE A 254 6.48 -27.92 0.29
CA PHE A 254 6.55 -26.47 0.23
C PHE A 254 6.06 -25.95 -1.10
N GLN A 255 5.68 -24.70 -1.12
CA GLN A 255 5.10 -24.05 -2.28
C GLN A 255 5.60 -22.63 -2.42
N ALA A 256 5.90 -22.26 -3.66
CA ALA A 256 6.17 -20.89 -4.05
C ALA A 256 5.13 -20.46 -5.10
N GLU A 257 4.64 -19.23 -5.00
CA GLU A 257 3.61 -18.71 -5.88
C GLU A 257 3.67 -17.19 -5.99
N LEU A 258 3.17 -16.67 -7.11
CA LEU A 258 3.09 -15.25 -7.40
C LEU A 258 2.02 -14.98 -8.45
N HIS A 259 1.64 -13.70 -8.59
CA HIS A 259 0.78 -13.25 -9.67
C HIS A 259 1.59 -12.44 -10.67
N VAL A 260 1.34 -12.63 -11.96
CA VAL A 260 2.04 -11.92 -13.03
C VAL A 260 1.05 -11.39 -14.07
N ASN A 261 1.32 -10.22 -14.61
CA ASN A 261 0.52 -9.67 -15.70
C ASN A 261 1.31 -9.68 -17.01
N THR A 262 1.01 -10.65 -17.87
CA THR A 262 1.68 -10.83 -19.15
C THR A 262 1.27 -9.81 -20.22
N ALA A 263 0.27 -8.97 -19.96
CA ALA A 263 -0.06 -7.83 -20.81
C ALA A 263 0.92 -6.65 -20.56
N LEU A 264 1.60 -6.63 -19.41
CA LEU A 264 2.58 -5.64 -19.00
C LEU A 264 3.95 -6.31 -18.92
N SER A 265 4.71 -6.25 -20.01
CA SER A 265 5.98 -6.97 -20.11
C SER A 265 6.99 -6.20 -20.99
N VAL A 266 8.26 -6.38 -20.68
CA VAL A 266 9.43 -5.91 -21.45
C VAL A 266 10.16 -7.05 -22.14
N GLY A 267 9.80 -8.29 -21.81
CA GLY A 267 10.31 -9.53 -22.37
C GLY A 267 9.31 -10.67 -22.20
N SER A 268 9.78 -11.91 -22.13
CA SER A 268 8.91 -13.08 -22.11
C SER A 268 9.31 -14.17 -21.13
N GLU A 269 10.14 -13.86 -20.15
CA GLU A 269 10.67 -14.86 -19.23
C GLU A 269 10.40 -14.48 -17.77
N LEU A 270 10.29 -15.51 -16.93
CA LEU A 270 10.25 -15.41 -15.48
C LEU A 270 10.96 -16.60 -14.86
N GLU A 271 11.82 -16.33 -13.86
CA GLU A 271 12.40 -17.36 -13.00
C GLU A 271 12.05 -17.05 -11.54
N LEU A 272 11.47 -18.01 -10.84
CA LEU A 272 11.29 -18.00 -9.39
C LEU A 272 12.12 -19.13 -8.80
N LYS A 273 13.18 -18.81 -8.08
CA LYS A 273 14.18 -19.75 -7.59
C LYS A 273 14.26 -19.78 -6.07
N LEU A 274 14.18 -20.96 -5.51
CA LEU A 274 14.35 -21.25 -4.10
C LEU A 274 15.75 -21.82 -3.89
N VAL A 275 16.58 -21.16 -3.08
CA VAL A 275 17.97 -21.57 -2.80
C VAL A 275 18.02 -22.18 -1.40
N PHE A 276 18.61 -23.35 -1.31
CA PHE A 276 18.77 -24.11 -0.08
C PHE A 276 20.24 -24.27 0.24
N ASP A 277 20.62 -24.00 1.48
CA ASP A 277 21.95 -24.28 1.98
C ASP A 277 21.99 -25.63 2.69
N ARG A 278 23.03 -26.39 2.41
CA ARG A 278 23.30 -27.66 3.09
C ARG A 278 24.41 -27.45 4.13
N SER A 279 24.33 -28.21 5.19
CA SER A 279 25.33 -28.24 6.27
C SER A 279 26.79 -28.47 5.83
N ALA A 280 27.02 -28.96 4.61
CA ALA A 280 28.33 -29.18 4.06
C ALA A 280 28.86 -28.03 3.16
N GLY A 281 28.21 -26.87 3.15
CA GLY A 281 28.60 -25.72 2.33
C GLY A 281 28.23 -25.83 0.85
N ALA A 282 27.48 -26.86 0.46
CA ALA A 282 26.93 -26.98 -0.89
C ALA A 282 25.52 -26.36 -0.94
N PHE A 283 25.28 -25.48 -1.93
CA PHE A 283 23.98 -24.90 -2.17
C PHE A 283 23.21 -25.71 -3.22
N GLY A 284 21.93 -25.92 -2.98
CA GLY A 284 21.00 -26.49 -3.95
C GLY A 284 19.90 -25.52 -4.28
N ASN A 285 19.18 -25.75 -5.36
CA ASN A 285 18.03 -24.91 -5.74
C ASN A 285 16.91 -25.73 -6.40
N TYR A 286 15.70 -25.17 -6.32
CA TYR A 286 14.56 -25.44 -7.19
C TYR A 286 14.18 -24.15 -7.85
N ALA A 287 13.94 -24.17 -9.18
CA ALA A 287 13.46 -23.00 -9.88
C ALA A 287 12.31 -23.34 -10.82
N LEU A 288 11.29 -22.48 -10.81
CA LEU A 288 10.23 -22.40 -11.81
C LEU A 288 10.69 -21.43 -12.88
N ASN A 289 10.83 -21.92 -14.11
CA ASN A 289 11.16 -21.11 -15.28
C ASN A 289 9.96 -21.09 -16.21
N VAL A 290 9.45 -19.92 -16.53
CA VAL A 290 8.27 -19.70 -17.35
C VAL A 290 8.66 -18.91 -18.60
N TYR A 291 8.38 -19.48 -19.77
CA TYR A 291 8.64 -18.90 -21.08
C TYR A 291 7.30 -18.53 -21.72
N PHE A 292 6.86 -17.30 -21.54
CA PHE A 292 5.53 -16.84 -21.98
C PHE A 292 5.37 -16.83 -23.50
N ALA A 293 6.44 -16.66 -24.27
CA ALA A 293 6.38 -16.66 -25.73
C ALA A 293 6.05 -18.04 -26.30
N THR A 294 6.52 -19.11 -25.66
CA THR A 294 6.38 -20.48 -26.12
C THR A 294 5.35 -21.30 -25.33
N GLY A 295 4.89 -20.75 -24.20
CA GLY A 295 4.02 -21.48 -23.27
C GLY A 295 4.70 -22.63 -22.53
N VAL A 296 6.02 -22.62 -22.47
CA VAL A 296 6.79 -23.66 -21.78
C VAL A 296 7.03 -23.29 -20.34
N VAL A 297 6.79 -24.23 -19.44
CA VAL A 297 7.11 -24.14 -18.02
C VAL A 297 8.10 -25.26 -17.69
N LYS A 298 9.22 -24.90 -17.09
CA LYS A 298 10.24 -25.86 -16.63
C LYS A 298 10.45 -25.75 -15.13
N ILE A 299 10.61 -26.89 -14.49
CA ILE A 299 11.18 -26.94 -13.14
C ILE A 299 12.59 -27.47 -13.24
N THR A 300 13.53 -26.73 -12.72
CA THR A 300 14.95 -27.09 -12.65
C THR A 300 15.34 -27.39 -11.20
N SER A 301 16.31 -28.29 -11.05
CA SER A 301 16.89 -28.60 -9.74
C SER A 301 18.38 -28.83 -9.92
N GLY A 302 19.19 -28.36 -9.00
CA GLY A 302 20.64 -28.53 -9.09
C GLY A 302 21.40 -27.83 -7.98
N THR A 303 22.70 -27.71 -8.19
CA THR A 303 23.59 -26.91 -7.36
C THR A 303 23.73 -25.50 -7.94
N VAL A 304 24.09 -24.52 -7.11
CA VAL A 304 24.37 -23.17 -7.58
C VAL A 304 25.51 -23.21 -8.61
N GLY A 305 25.26 -22.71 -9.81
CA GLY A 305 26.18 -22.72 -10.93
C GLY A 305 26.05 -23.91 -11.90
N GLY A 306 25.17 -24.88 -11.62
CA GLY A 306 24.90 -26.01 -12.52
C GLY A 306 23.62 -26.74 -12.11
N GLY A 307 22.54 -26.56 -12.86
CA GLY A 307 21.29 -27.29 -12.67
C GLY A 307 20.81 -27.91 -13.97
N GLY A 308 20.06 -29.00 -13.88
CA GLY A 308 19.36 -29.63 -14.98
C GLY A 308 17.84 -29.41 -14.95
N THR A 309 17.22 -29.42 -16.11
CA THR A 309 15.75 -29.47 -16.17
C THR A 309 15.29 -30.80 -15.58
N VAL A 310 14.49 -30.71 -14.53
CA VAL A 310 13.86 -31.87 -13.90
C VAL A 310 12.65 -32.30 -14.73
N ALA A 311 11.78 -31.34 -15.06
CA ALA A 311 10.57 -31.55 -15.82
C ALA A 311 10.21 -30.33 -16.66
N SER A 312 9.49 -30.56 -17.73
CA SER A 312 9.01 -29.52 -18.64
C SER A 312 7.58 -29.82 -19.09
N TRP A 313 6.75 -28.80 -19.10
CA TRP A 313 5.37 -28.86 -19.57
C TRP A 313 5.11 -27.75 -20.58
N THR A 314 4.19 -27.97 -21.49
CA THR A 314 3.77 -26.97 -22.47
C THR A 314 2.30 -26.65 -22.26
N PHE A 315 2.00 -25.38 -22.06
CA PHE A 315 0.66 -24.83 -21.90
C PHE A 315 0.39 -23.82 -23.02
N PRO A 316 -0.24 -24.23 -24.14
CA PRO A 316 -0.45 -23.33 -25.27
C PRO A 316 -1.23 -22.05 -24.90
N LYS A 317 -2.11 -22.16 -23.91
CA LYS A 317 -2.90 -21.03 -23.38
C LYS A 317 -2.00 -19.95 -22.76
N LEU A 318 -0.87 -20.34 -22.16
CA LEU A 318 0.09 -19.41 -21.57
C LEU A 318 0.74 -18.49 -22.61
N ALA A 319 0.97 -18.99 -23.82
CA ALA A 319 1.51 -18.20 -24.93
C ALA A 319 0.46 -17.30 -25.60
N SER A 320 -0.79 -17.75 -25.65
CA SER A 320 -1.86 -17.09 -26.41
C SER A 320 -2.69 -16.10 -25.60
N LEU A 321 -2.88 -16.33 -24.29
CA LEU A 321 -3.74 -15.51 -23.45
C LEU A 321 -2.93 -14.50 -22.62
N LYS A 322 -3.18 -13.22 -22.84
CA LYS A 322 -2.58 -12.13 -22.07
C LYS A 322 -3.46 -11.73 -20.89
N GLY A 323 -2.85 -11.27 -19.81
CA GLY A 323 -3.52 -10.85 -18.60
C GLY A 323 -2.85 -11.38 -17.34
N VAL A 324 -3.58 -11.40 -16.22
CA VAL A 324 -3.06 -11.81 -14.91
C VAL A 324 -3.13 -13.32 -14.76
N TRP A 325 -1.98 -13.93 -14.62
CA TRP A 325 -1.77 -15.33 -14.30
C TRP A 325 -1.44 -15.52 -12.84
N HIS A 326 -2.01 -16.53 -12.20
CA HIS A 326 -1.54 -17.03 -10.91
C HIS A 326 -0.63 -18.22 -11.17
N LEU A 327 0.65 -18.09 -10.85
CA LEU A 327 1.68 -19.06 -11.16
C LEU A 327 2.36 -19.55 -9.89
N GLY A 328 2.81 -20.80 -9.89
CA GLY A 328 3.60 -21.33 -8.81
C GLY A 328 4.02 -22.77 -9.02
N PHE A 329 4.68 -23.31 -8.03
CA PHE A 329 5.04 -24.72 -8.01
C PHE A 329 5.06 -25.27 -6.59
N THR A 330 4.74 -26.55 -6.49
CA THR A 330 4.82 -27.30 -5.24
C THR A 330 5.94 -28.32 -5.35
N VAL A 331 6.71 -28.48 -4.29
CA VAL A 331 7.71 -29.54 -4.15
C VAL A 331 7.34 -30.40 -2.93
N ASP A 332 7.16 -31.68 -3.16
CA ASP A 332 6.84 -32.68 -2.14
C ASP A 332 8.06 -33.58 -1.89
N THR A 333 8.67 -33.46 -0.74
CA THR A 333 9.83 -34.24 -0.34
C THR A 333 9.52 -35.33 0.68
N ARG A 334 8.23 -35.60 0.94
CA ARG A 334 7.79 -36.61 1.95
C ARG A 334 8.05 -38.05 1.54
N ALA A 335 8.04 -38.31 0.25
CA ALA A 335 8.17 -39.65 -0.28
C ALA A 335 9.61 -40.16 -0.22
N GLY A 336 10.01 -40.61 0.92
CA GLY A 336 11.17 -41.45 1.10
C GLY A 336 12.36 -40.81 1.77
N ALA A 337 12.95 -41.48 2.70
CA ALA A 337 14.38 -41.44 3.03
C ALA A 337 14.72 -42.58 3.95
N VAL A 338 15.19 -43.65 3.43
CA VAL A 338 16.16 -44.49 4.13
C VAL A 338 17.18 -44.90 3.09
N GLY A 339 18.42 -44.40 3.21
CA GLY A 339 19.56 -44.92 2.46
C GLY A 339 19.94 -44.20 1.16
N GLY A 340 20.07 -42.88 1.15
CA GLY A 340 20.97 -42.22 0.20
C GLY A 340 20.37 -41.45 -0.99
N SER A 341 19.20 -41.72 -1.45
CA SER A 341 18.51 -40.88 -2.46
C SER A 341 17.07 -40.67 -2.08
N THR A 342 16.67 -39.40 -1.91
CA THR A 342 15.32 -39.01 -1.51
C THR A 342 14.56 -38.62 -2.76
N PRO A 343 13.53 -39.35 -3.20
CA PRO A 343 12.69 -38.91 -4.31
C PRO A 343 11.88 -37.67 -3.89
N ALA A 344 11.67 -36.78 -4.83
CA ALA A 344 10.77 -35.64 -4.68
C ALA A 344 9.80 -35.61 -5.85
N ALA A 345 8.62 -35.06 -5.63
CA ALA A 345 7.66 -34.78 -6.68
C ALA A 345 7.51 -33.27 -6.84
N VAL A 346 7.44 -32.81 -8.09
CA VAL A 346 7.22 -31.40 -8.42
C VAL A 346 5.95 -31.25 -9.24
N TYR A 347 5.24 -30.15 -8.97
CA TYR A 347 3.96 -29.82 -9.61
C TYR A 347 3.98 -28.35 -10.01
N PRO A 348 3.91 -27.99 -11.30
CA PRO A 348 3.62 -26.64 -11.68
C PRO A 348 2.13 -26.32 -11.40
N ARG A 349 1.84 -25.11 -11.01
CA ARG A 349 0.49 -24.63 -10.69
C ARG A 349 0.23 -23.38 -11.50
N LEU A 350 -0.80 -23.38 -12.34
CA LEU A 350 -1.16 -22.28 -13.20
C LEU A 350 -2.67 -22.08 -13.23
N THR A 351 -3.10 -20.84 -12.98
CA THR A 351 -4.45 -20.39 -13.28
C THR A 351 -4.39 -19.27 -14.30
N ALA A 352 -5.13 -19.42 -15.39
CA ALA A 352 -5.15 -18.47 -16.47
C ALA A 352 -5.98 -17.21 -16.14
N PRO A 353 -5.84 -16.12 -16.90
CA PRO A 353 -6.61 -14.88 -16.70
C PRO A 353 -8.12 -15.04 -16.75
N ASP A 354 -8.62 -16.06 -17.46
CA ASP A 354 -10.04 -16.42 -17.52
C ASP A 354 -10.50 -17.29 -16.32
N GLY A 355 -9.65 -17.46 -15.30
CA GLY A 355 -9.94 -18.24 -14.12
C GLY A 355 -9.82 -19.75 -14.26
N VAL A 356 -9.39 -20.24 -15.43
CA VAL A 356 -9.24 -21.68 -15.66
C VAL A 356 -7.92 -22.19 -15.11
N TYR A 357 -7.98 -23.18 -14.22
CA TYR A 357 -6.81 -23.92 -13.77
C TYR A 357 -6.30 -24.85 -14.85
N LEU A 358 -5.00 -24.86 -15.08
CA LEU A 358 -4.32 -25.72 -16.04
C LEU A 358 -3.62 -26.88 -15.31
N PRO A 359 -4.20 -28.08 -15.29
CA PRO A 359 -3.62 -29.21 -14.60
C PRO A 359 -2.33 -29.69 -15.26
N ALA A 360 -1.38 -30.12 -14.45
CA ALA A 360 -0.18 -30.82 -14.88
C ALA A 360 0.06 -32.07 -14.04
N ALA A 361 0.48 -33.15 -14.69
CA ALA A 361 0.86 -34.34 -13.96
C ALA A 361 2.13 -34.08 -13.12
N PRO A 362 2.19 -34.62 -11.89
CA PRO A 362 3.38 -34.55 -11.08
C PRO A 362 4.56 -35.27 -11.76
N PHE A 363 5.74 -34.75 -11.53
CA PHE A 363 6.97 -35.38 -11.97
C PHE A 363 7.82 -35.77 -10.75
N THR A 364 8.13 -37.04 -10.64
CA THR A 364 8.95 -37.60 -9.56
C THR A 364 10.40 -37.77 -10.03
N PHE A 365 11.35 -37.33 -9.22
CA PHE A 365 12.77 -37.39 -9.52
C PHE A 365 13.58 -37.63 -8.27
N THR A 366 14.86 -37.99 -8.42
CA THR A 366 15.81 -38.10 -7.32
C THR A 366 16.42 -36.74 -7.03
N GLN A 367 16.34 -36.26 -5.79
CA GLN A 367 16.90 -34.99 -5.39
C GLN A 367 18.44 -34.97 -5.56
N ALA A 368 18.95 -33.82 -5.99
CA ALA A 368 20.38 -33.55 -5.96
C ALA A 368 20.93 -33.65 -4.53
N ALA A 369 22.17 -34.08 -4.38
CA ALA A 369 22.80 -34.22 -3.06
C ALA A 369 22.75 -32.93 -2.21
N ALA A 370 22.83 -31.77 -2.86
CA ALA A 370 22.73 -30.48 -2.19
C ALA A 370 21.32 -30.15 -1.62
N LEU A 371 20.29 -30.87 -2.06
CA LEU A 371 18.89 -30.71 -1.62
C LEU A 371 18.44 -31.81 -0.67
N GLN A 372 19.33 -32.80 -0.41
CA GLN A 372 19.05 -33.83 0.57
C GLN A 372 19.16 -33.26 1.99
N PRO A 373 18.42 -33.83 2.95
CA PRO A 373 18.48 -33.38 4.34
C PRO A 373 19.91 -33.45 4.92
N PRO A 374 20.29 -32.51 5.78
CA PRO A 374 19.53 -31.35 6.19
C PRO A 374 19.80 -30.13 5.26
N SER A 375 18.80 -29.73 4.48
CA SER A 375 18.87 -28.51 3.65
C SER A 375 17.82 -27.52 4.14
N GLU A 376 18.22 -26.27 4.28
CA GLU A 376 17.35 -25.19 4.73
C GLU A 376 17.16 -24.14 3.62
N LEU A 377 15.94 -23.62 3.46
CA LEU A 377 15.69 -22.50 2.58
C LEU A 377 16.42 -21.27 3.10
N SER A 378 17.35 -20.74 2.32
CA SER A 378 18.18 -19.59 2.69
C SER A 378 17.84 -18.33 1.89
N GLN A 379 17.38 -18.48 0.63
CA GLN A 379 17.15 -17.36 -0.26
C GLN A 379 16.05 -17.68 -1.28
N VAL A 380 15.33 -16.65 -1.67
CA VAL A 380 14.34 -16.69 -2.76
C VAL A 380 14.71 -15.63 -3.77
N ASP A 381 14.97 -16.06 -5.01
CA ASP A 381 15.32 -15.18 -6.12
C ASP A 381 14.16 -15.07 -7.10
N LEU A 382 13.89 -13.87 -7.57
CA LEU A 382 12.97 -13.58 -8.64
C LEU A 382 13.71 -12.85 -9.75
N THR A 383 13.66 -13.41 -10.96
CA THR A 383 14.07 -12.72 -12.19
C THR A 383 12.85 -12.61 -13.09
N THR A 384 12.52 -11.41 -13.55
CA THR A 384 11.28 -11.19 -14.29
C THR A 384 11.39 -10.17 -15.41
N ASP A 385 10.67 -10.48 -16.51
CA ASP A 385 10.42 -9.58 -17.64
C ASP A 385 9.00 -9.03 -17.64
N VAL A 386 8.15 -9.48 -16.74
CA VAL A 386 6.70 -9.15 -16.68
C VAL A 386 6.36 -8.48 -15.35
N ALA A 387 5.26 -7.74 -15.32
CA ALA A 387 4.78 -7.17 -14.07
C ALA A 387 4.41 -8.27 -13.07
N VAL A 388 4.83 -8.10 -11.80
CA VAL A 388 4.72 -9.12 -10.75
C VAL A 388 4.16 -8.52 -9.48
N GLU A 389 3.33 -9.29 -8.78
CA GLU A 389 2.78 -8.97 -7.48
C GLU A 389 2.57 -10.22 -6.62
N CYS A 390 2.42 -10.03 -5.32
CA CYS A 390 2.03 -11.06 -4.36
C CYS A 390 2.87 -12.34 -4.40
N LEU A 391 4.20 -12.22 -4.23
CA LEU A 391 5.09 -13.35 -4.06
C LEU A 391 4.93 -13.96 -2.67
N GLN A 392 4.70 -15.25 -2.60
CA GLN A 392 4.55 -15.99 -1.34
C GLN A 392 5.26 -17.34 -1.40
N VAL A 393 5.97 -17.69 -0.32
CA VAL A 393 6.55 -19.03 -0.10
C VAL A 393 6.03 -19.57 1.24
N THR A 394 5.51 -20.79 1.22
CA THR A 394 4.99 -21.49 2.38
C THR A 394 5.73 -22.79 2.60
N ASP A 395 5.89 -23.20 3.86
CA ASP A 395 6.56 -24.45 4.26
C ASP A 395 5.65 -25.68 4.11
N ARG A 396 4.44 -25.50 3.59
CA ARG A 396 3.45 -26.54 3.34
C ARG A 396 2.63 -26.23 2.12
N SER A 397 2.04 -27.27 1.51
CA SER A 397 0.99 -27.05 0.52
C SER A 397 -0.32 -26.62 1.22
N TRP A 398 -1.14 -25.89 0.52
CA TRP A 398 -2.44 -25.44 1.00
C TRP A 398 -3.58 -26.31 0.43
N PRO A 399 -4.59 -26.65 1.24
CA PRO A 399 -4.65 -26.63 2.69
C PRO A 399 -3.69 -27.67 3.27
N ASP A 400 -3.58 -27.72 4.60
CA ASP A 400 -2.70 -28.66 5.30
C ASP A 400 -3.14 -30.09 4.99
N GLY A 401 -2.47 -30.78 4.08
CA GLY A 401 -2.87 -32.09 3.62
C GLY A 401 -2.11 -32.61 2.40
N ASP A 402 -2.57 -33.72 1.88
CA ASP A 402 -1.78 -34.63 1.07
C ASP A 402 -1.53 -34.21 -0.37
N SER A 403 -2.35 -33.39 -0.95
CA SER A 403 -2.15 -32.85 -2.30
C SER A 403 -2.92 -31.59 -2.51
N TYR A 404 -2.33 -30.68 -3.27
CA TYR A 404 -3.03 -29.50 -3.75
C TYR A 404 -4.01 -29.95 -4.83
N THR A 405 -5.31 -29.94 -4.54
CA THR A 405 -6.31 -30.22 -5.56
C THR A 405 -6.48 -29.01 -6.49
N ALA A 406 -7.01 -29.25 -7.69
CA ALA A 406 -7.35 -28.16 -8.61
C ALA A 406 -8.33 -27.17 -7.95
N ASP A 407 -9.33 -27.69 -7.24
CA ASP A 407 -10.35 -26.89 -6.55
C ASP A 407 -9.75 -25.95 -5.49
N GLU A 408 -8.75 -26.40 -4.76
CA GLU A 408 -8.07 -25.60 -3.72
C GLU A 408 -7.25 -24.48 -4.31
N TRP A 409 -6.56 -24.73 -5.41
CA TRP A 409 -5.83 -23.71 -6.15
C TRP A 409 -6.78 -22.68 -6.79
N GLU A 410 -7.91 -23.14 -7.35
CA GLU A 410 -8.95 -22.27 -7.89
C GLU A 410 -9.65 -21.42 -6.83
N GLN A 411 -9.95 -21.98 -5.67
CA GLN A 411 -10.55 -21.25 -4.55
C GLN A 411 -9.67 -20.09 -4.10
N LYS A 412 -8.37 -20.27 -4.13
CA LYS A 412 -7.38 -19.25 -3.80
C LYS A 412 -7.39 -18.09 -4.82
N GLY A 413 -7.55 -18.41 -6.10
CA GLY A 413 -7.70 -17.40 -7.16
C GLY A 413 -9.00 -16.59 -7.09
N ARG A 414 -9.97 -17.06 -6.31
CA ARG A 414 -11.27 -16.37 -6.08
C ARG A 414 -11.26 -15.42 -4.89
N TRP A 415 -10.11 -15.15 -4.32
CA TRP A 415 -10.02 -14.20 -3.21
C TRP A 415 -10.52 -12.81 -3.65
N THR A 416 -11.36 -12.19 -2.80
CA THR A 416 -11.91 -10.87 -3.09
C THR A 416 -11.06 -9.80 -2.43
N LYS A 417 -10.54 -8.87 -3.23
CA LYS A 417 -9.72 -7.77 -2.71
C LYS A 417 -10.49 -6.88 -1.74
N GLY A 418 -9.83 -6.51 -0.64
CA GLY A 418 -10.33 -5.56 0.34
C GLY A 418 -9.84 -4.14 0.12
N ALA A 419 -8.84 -3.95 -0.74
CA ALA A 419 -8.24 -2.67 -1.03
C ALA A 419 -7.83 -2.55 -2.51
N VAL A 420 -7.84 -1.33 -3.00
CA VAL A 420 -7.35 -0.91 -4.33
C VAL A 420 -6.40 0.25 -4.12
N LEU A 421 -5.17 0.11 -4.59
CA LEU A 421 -4.10 1.07 -4.39
C LEU A 421 -3.66 1.62 -5.75
N ASP A 422 -3.45 2.94 -5.81
CA ASP A 422 -2.89 3.61 -6.99
C ASP A 422 -1.38 3.41 -7.10
N ASP A 423 -0.79 3.90 -8.20
CA ASP A 423 0.64 3.90 -8.44
C ASP A 423 1.43 4.41 -7.24
N ALA A 424 2.53 3.75 -6.93
CA ALA A 424 3.37 4.11 -5.80
C ALA A 424 4.46 5.10 -6.23
N THR A 425 4.20 6.39 -6.06
CA THR A 425 5.03 7.48 -6.59
C THR A 425 5.88 8.21 -5.53
N VAL A 426 5.64 7.96 -4.24
CA VAL A 426 6.36 8.62 -3.13
C VAL A 426 7.34 7.65 -2.50
N PRO A 427 8.60 7.61 -2.95
CA PRO A 427 9.64 6.74 -2.39
C PRO A 427 10.12 7.27 -1.03
N LEU A 428 10.41 6.33 -0.13
CA LEU A 428 10.91 6.57 1.22
C LEU A 428 12.30 5.91 1.37
N PHE A 429 13.24 6.66 1.92
CA PHE A 429 14.60 6.20 2.25
C PHE A 429 14.67 5.68 3.67
N ASP A 430 13.76 6.13 4.53
CA ASP A 430 13.54 5.64 5.88
C ASP A 430 12.04 5.63 6.16
N LEU A 431 11.57 4.69 6.99
CA LEU A 431 10.17 4.65 7.37
C LEU A 431 9.94 5.59 8.58
N PRO A 432 9.07 6.59 8.43
CA PRO A 432 8.71 7.45 9.54
C PRO A 432 8.10 6.64 10.70
N THR A 433 8.35 7.09 11.90
CA THR A 433 7.70 6.51 13.07
C THR A 433 6.22 6.89 13.06
N VAL A 434 5.35 5.88 13.10
CA VAL A 434 3.91 6.07 13.17
C VAL A 434 3.41 5.98 14.60
N ALA A 435 2.37 6.74 14.91
CA ALA A 435 1.73 6.76 16.23
C ALA A 435 0.19 6.73 16.05
N GLY A 436 -0.51 6.39 17.10
CA GLY A 436 -1.98 6.32 17.08
C GLY A 436 -2.49 5.04 16.43
N SER A 437 -3.65 5.12 15.81
CA SER A 437 -4.27 4.01 15.11
C SER A 437 -3.76 3.87 13.66
N GLN A 438 -3.99 2.70 13.05
CA GLN A 438 -3.68 2.50 11.63
C GLN A 438 -4.40 3.53 10.75
N TRP A 439 -5.67 3.89 11.10
CA TRP A 439 -6.42 4.90 10.37
C TRP A 439 -5.80 6.30 10.49
N ASP A 440 -5.34 6.67 11.68
CA ASP A 440 -4.66 7.95 11.91
C ASP A 440 -3.38 8.04 11.07
N ALA A 441 -2.58 6.97 11.06
CA ALA A 441 -1.36 6.90 10.27
C ALA A 441 -1.65 6.97 8.76
N ILE A 442 -2.67 6.25 8.25
CA ILE A 442 -3.09 6.32 6.84
C ILE A 442 -3.55 7.74 6.48
N THR A 443 -4.30 8.40 7.38
CA THR A 443 -4.76 9.78 7.19
C THR A 443 -3.58 10.76 7.13
N GLU A 444 -2.57 10.58 8.00
CA GLU A 444 -1.35 11.37 7.98
C GLU A 444 -0.59 11.21 6.67
N ILE A 445 -0.42 9.96 6.18
CA ILE A 445 0.23 9.67 4.90
C ILE A 445 -0.57 10.33 3.76
N ALA A 446 -1.89 10.19 3.75
CA ALA A 446 -2.76 10.79 2.73
C ALA A 446 -2.59 12.31 2.67
N ARG A 447 -2.56 12.97 3.83
CA ARG A 447 -2.34 14.42 3.95
C ARG A 447 -0.95 14.81 3.43
N ALA A 448 0.09 14.09 3.85
CA ALA A 448 1.47 14.39 3.50
C ALA A 448 1.77 14.22 1.99
N THR A 449 1.07 13.31 1.34
CA THR A 449 1.30 12.95 -0.07
C THR A 449 0.22 13.48 -1.02
N LEU A 450 -0.69 14.32 -0.53
CA LEU A 450 -1.85 14.82 -1.28
C LEU A 450 -2.69 13.70 -1.92
N SER A 451 -2.75 12.57 -1.24
CA SER A 451 -3.54 11.40 -1.65
C SER A 451 -4.89 11.38 -0.94
N THR A 452 -5.81 10.55 -1.41
CA THR A 452 -7.10 10.31 -0.74
C THR A 452 -7.21 8.87 -0.27
N ALA A 453 -7.82 8.68 0.90
CA ALA A 453 -8.04 7.38 1.53
C ALA A 453 -9.52 7.25 1.92
N GLU A 454 -10.21 6.23 1.43
CA GLU A 454 -11.63 6.04 1.69
C GLU A 454 -12.04 4.57 1.58
N PHE A 455 -13.18 4.22 2.15
CA PHE A 455 -13.88 2.97 1.84
C PHE A 455 -15.06 3.29 0.93
N ASP A 456 -15.15 2.58 -0.20
CA ASP A 456 -16.29 2.71 -1.11
C ASP A 456 -17.58 2.07 -0.54
N GLU A 457 -18.68 2.17 -1.27
CA GLU A 457 -19.99 1.66 -0.88
C GLU A 457 -20.01 0.14 -0.71
N GLN A 458 -19.05 -0.57 -1.31
CA GLN A 458 -18.89 -2.02 -1.20
C GLN A 458 -17.98 -2.43 -0.02
N GLY A 459 -17.40 -1.44 0.67
CA GLY A 459 -16.45 -1.64 1.76
C GLY A 459 -15.06 -2.00 1.31
N VAL A 460 -14.69 -1.68 0.05
CA VAL A 460 -13.33 -1.80 -0.49
C VAL A 460 -12.60 -0.50 -0.22
N PHE A 461 -11.40 -0.60 0.36
CA PHE A 461 -10.55 0.56 0.58
C PHE A 461 -9.99 1.08 -0.75
N ARG A 462 -9.99 2.41 -0.91
CA ARG A 462 -9.47 3.11 -2.09
C ARG A 462 -8.36 4.06 -1.68
N TRP A 463 -7.18 3.87 -2.25
CA TRP A 463 -6.07 4.80 -2.15
C TRP A 463 -5.83 5.43 -3.51
N ARG A 464 -5.97 6.76 -3.61
CA ARG A 464 -5.78 7.49 -4.85
C ARG A 464 -4.71 8.55 -4.68
N GLY A 465 -3.74 8.55 -5.58
CA GLY A 465 -2.69 9.55 -5.63
C GLY A 465 -3.16 10.90 -6.19
N PRO A 466 -2.37 11.96 -6.01
CA PRO A 466 -2.73 13.33 -6.46
C PRO A 466 -2.93 13.42 -7.98
N ALA A 467 -2.29 12.60 -8.77
CA ALA A 467 -2.43 12.56 -10.24
C ALA A 467 -3.88 12.36 -10.69
N ARG A 468 -4.70 11.66 -9.89
CA ARG A 468 -6.11 11.44 -10.17
C ARG A 468 -6.90 12.74 -10.36
N PHE A 469 -6.56 13.76 -9.58
CA PHE A 469 -7.29 15.04 -9.55
C PHE A 469 -6.61 16.14 -10.36
N GLN A 470 -5.48 15.87 -11.01
CA GLN A 470 -4.74 16.83 -11.84
C GLN A 470 -5.26 16.90 -13.27
N SER A 471 -5.80 15.81 -13.78
CA SER A 471 -6.38 15.75 -15.13
C SER A 471 -7.90 15.77 -15.04
N VAL A 472 -8.51 16.68 -15.79
CA VAL A 472 -9.98 16.71 -15.93
C VAL A 472 -10.37 15.61 -16.93
N PRO A 473 -11.29 14.69 -16.58
CA PRO A 473 -11.79 13.71 -17.52
C PRO A 473 -12.43 14.38 -18.74
N GLU A 474 -12.22 13.82 -19.92
CA GLU A 474 -12.86 14.31 -21.16
C GLU A 474 -14.39 14.18 -21.12
N ARG A 475 -14.87 13.23 -20.36
CA ARG A 475 -16.32 12.97 -20.20
C ARG A 475 -16.71 12.92 -18.72
N PRO A 476 -17.80 13.59 -18.35
CA PRO A 476 -18.33 13.45 -16.98
C PRO A 476 -18.93 12.07 -16.76
N ASP A 477 -18.89 11.60 -15.51
CA ASP A 477 -19.57 10.38 -15.08
C ASP A 477 -21.09 10.56 -15.08
N LEU A 478 -21.55 11.79 -14.78
CA LEU A 478 -22.96 12.16 -14.73
C LEU A 478 -23.14 13.62 -15.13
N THR A 479 -24.26 13.94 -15.76
CA THR A 479 -24.72 15.34 -15.97
C THR A 479 -25.99 15.59 -15.17
N VAL A 480 -25.98 16.62 -14.34
CA VAL A 480 -27.12 17.09 -13.55
C VAL A 480 -27.50 18.51 -13.95
N THR A 481 -28.81 18.78 -14.01
CA THR A 481 -29.32 20.05 -14.49
C THR A 481 -30.36 20.60 -13.53
N THR A 482 -30.45 21.92 -13.36
CA THR A 482 -31.50 22.57 -12.58
C THR A 482 -32.91 22.42 -13.17
N ARG A 483 -32.98 21.99 -14.44
CA ARG A 483 -34.28 21.70 -15.09
C ARG A 483 -34.87 20.36 -14.69
N ARG A 484 -34.05 19.41 -14.23
CA ARG A 484 -34.52 18.05 -13.97
C ARG A 484 -34.04 17.46 -12.66
N ASP A 485 -32.78 17.66 -12.31
CA ASP A 485 -32.10 16.83 -11.29
C ASP A 485 -31.77 17.63 -10.02
N ILE A 486 -31.58 18.95 -10.12
CA ILE A 486 -31.11 19.79 -9.02
C ILE A 486 -32.29 20.55 -8.44
N ALA A 487 -32.52 20.40 -7.14
CA ALA A 487 -33.54 21.13 -6.39
C ALA A 487 -33.02 22.45 -5.83
N ALA A 488 -31.75 22.45 -5.36
CA ALA A 488 -31.09 23.63 -4.83
C ALA A 488 -29.61 23.60 -5.21
N LEU A 489 -29.06 24.78 -5.50
CA LEU A 489 -27.66 24.96 -5.89
C LEU A 489 -27.14 26.30 -5.36
N THR A 490 -26.03 26.27 -4.64
CA THR A 490 -25.27 27.46 -4.25
C THR A 490 -23.85 27.34 -4.81
N VAL A 491 -23.36 28.41 -5.43
CA VAL A 491 -22.01 28.50 -6.00
C VAL A 491 -21.27 29.61 -5.28
N SER A 492 -20.09 29.34 -4.79
CA SER A 492 -19.17 30.34 -4.25
C SER A 492 -17.80 30.26 -4.91
N GLU A 493 -17.16 31.42 -5.06
CA GLU A 493 -15.75 31.54 -5.38
C GLU A 493 -15.10 32.38 -4.29
N GLU A 494 -14.04 31.88 -3.71
CA GLU A 494 -13.36 32.51 -2.59
C GLU A 494 -11.87 32.69 -2.90
N ILE A 495 -11.33 33.86 -2.59
CA ILE A 495 -9.91 34.13 -2.76
C ILE A 495 -9.06 33.23 -1.86
N ASP A 496 -9.61 32.83 -0.71
CA ASP A 496 -8.94 31.90 0.22
C ASP A 496 -8.71 30.52 -0.37
N ALA A 497 -9.44 30.15 -1.44
CA ALA A 497 -9.21 28.96 -2.21
C ALA A 497 -8.06 29.09 -3.21
N CYS A 498 -7.62 30.31 -3.50
CA CYS A 498 -6.46 30.55 -4.39
C CYS A 498 -5.16 30.22 -3.67
N ARG A 499 -4.29 29.46 -4.34
CA ARG A 499 -2.94 29.09 -3.87
C ARG A 499 -1.98 29.19 -5.04
N ASN A 500 -1.40 30.38 -5.21
CA ASN A 500 -0.53 30.68 -6.35
C ASN A 500 0.97 30.69 -6.01
N TYR A 501 1.30 30.37 -4.74
CA TYR A 501 2.64 30.13 -4.25
C TYR A 501 2.59 28.93 -3.29
N CYS A 502 3.10 27.79 -3.72
CA CYS A 502 2.98 26.54 -2.98
C CYS A 502 4.35 26.03 -2.54
N GLU A 503 4.54 25.90 -1.22
CA GLU A 503 5.77 25.41 -0.60
C GLU A 503 5.55 24.01 -0.04
N GLN A 504 6.50 23.11 -0.31
CA GLN A 504 6.56 21.78 0.26
C GLN A 504 7.89 21.58 0.99
N THR A 505 7.83 21.28 2.27
CA THR A 505 9.00 20.89 3.06
C THR A 505 9.30 19.42 2.86
N TYR A 506 10.58 19.05 2.72
CA TYR A 506 11.01 17.66 2.55
C TYR A 506 12.31 17.41 3.34
N GLN A 507 12.55 16.15 3.64
CA GLN A 507 13.83 15.67 4.17
C GLN A 507 14.77 15.36 2.99
N ASP A 508 15.95 15.96 2.98
CA ASP A 508 16.96 15.71 1.95
C ASP A 508 17.92 14.62 2.42
N TRP A 509 17.74 13.44 1.86
CA TRP A 509 18.56 12.28 2.13
C TRP A 509 19.82 12.20 1.26
N THR A 510 20.06 13.19 0.40
CA THR A 510 21.29 13.25 -0.41
C THR A 510 22.49 13.53 0.47
N GLY A 511 23.57 12.76 0.26
CA GLY A 511 24.80 12.90 1.05
C GLY A 511 24.78 12.22 2.42
N ILE A 512 23.69 11.55 2.78
CA ILE A 512 23.69 10.64 3.93
C ILE A 512 24.54 9.43 3.56
N SER A 513 25.58 9.20 4.35
CA SER A 513 26.44 8.03 4.22
C SER A 513 26.38 7.16 5.48
N HIS A 514 27.04 6.05 5.46
CA HIS A 514 27.11 5.12 6.56
C HIS A 514 28.56 4.93 6.97
N THR A 515 28.77 4.81 8.26
CA THR A 515 30.08 4.48 8.84
C THR A 515 29.90 3.27 9.76
N PHE A 516 30.99 2.56 9.99
CA PHE A 516 30.97 1.49 10.99
C PHE A 516 30.82 2.13 12.38
N SER A 517 29.92 1.55 13.18
CA SER A 517 29.80 1.89 14.61
C SER A 517 30.73 1.03 15.45
N ASP A 518 30.66 1.18 16.76
CA ASP A 518 31.44 0.43 17.70
C ASP A 518 31.20 -1.09 17.54
N THR A 519 32.29 -1.84 17.48
CA THR A 519 32.23 -3.29 17.33
C THR A 519 31.66 -3.93 18.59
N VAL A 520 30.61 -4.71 18.43
CA VAL A 520 30.08 -5.58 19.50
C VAL A 520 30.82 -6.91 19.44
N THR A 521 31.42 -7.29 20.54
CA THR A 521 32.18 -8.54 20.65
C THR A 521 31.63 -9.46 21.71
N ASP A 522 31.63 -10.75 21.44
CA ASP A 522 31.23 -11.78 22.40
C ASP A 522 32.36 -12.82 22.55
N THR A 523 32.68 -13.14 23.78
CA THR A 523 33.71 -14.10 24.15
C THR A 523 33.12 -15.35 24.81
N VAL A 524 31.78 -15.41 24.94
CA VAL A 524 31.11 -16.54 25.59
C VAL A 524 31.21 -17.78 24.71
N VAL A 525 31.66 -18.87 25.26
CA VAL A 525 31.68 -20.16 24.61
C VAL A 525 30.33 -20.83 24.78
N ARG A 526 29.66 -21.16 23.65
CA ARG A 526 28.34 -21.79 23.65
C ARG A 526 28.39 -23.11 22.92
N GLU A 527 27.85 -24.15 23.53
CA GLU A 527 27.64 -25.43 22.85
C GLU A 527 26.40 -25.37 21.97
N ILE A 528 26.55 -25.83 20.74
CA ILE A 528 25.44 -26.02 19.82
C ILE A 528 25.40 -27.53 19.51
N ARG A 529 24.45 -28.22 20.10
CA ARG A 529 24.30 -29.66 19.96
C ARG A 529 23.85 -30.06 18.56
N PRO A 530 24.06 -31.30 18.14
CA PRO A 530 23.55 -31.78 16.85
C PRO A 530 22.03 -31.53 16.72
N GLY A 531 21.62 -30.96 15.59
CA GLY A 531 20.23 -30.62 15.30
C GLY A 531 19.66 -29.44 16.12
N ALA A 532 20.43 -28.84 17.00
CA ALA A 532 19.97 -27.73 17.84
C ALA A 532 20.30 -26.35 17.26
N SER A 533 19.51 -25.37 17.69
CA SER A 533 19.74 -23.93 17.41
C SER A 533 19.92 -23.17 18.70
N VAL A 534 20.81 -22.18 18.70
CA VAL A 534 21.04 -21.24 19.80
C VAL A 534 20.88 -19.83 19.27
N GLU A 535 20.00 -19.03 19.90
CA GLU A 535 19.84 -17.61 19.57
C GLU A 535 20.55 -16.76 20.63
N VAL A 536 21.24 -15.71 20.16
CA VAL A 536 21.94 -14.75 21.01
C VAL A 536 21.52 -13.34 20.57
N ALA A 537 21.05 -12.55 21.52
CA ALA A 537 20.69 -11.16 21.29
C ALA A 537 21.86 -10.25 21.61
N TYR A 538 22.21 -9.37 20.68
CA TYR A 538 23.20 -8.31 20.85
C TYR A 538 22.51 -6.97 20.79
N ALA A 539 22.72 -6.11 21.78
CA ALA A 539 22.17 -4.76 21.78
C ALA A 539 22.91 -3.92 20.73
N VAL A 540 22.18 -3.31 19.82
CA VAL A 540 22.67 -2.35 18.84
C VAL A 540 21.82 -1.10 18.91
N ALA A 541 22.40 0.09 18.64
CA ALA A 541 21.66 1.33 18.68
C ALA A 541 20.50 1.32 17.65
N GLU A 542 19.44 2.06 17.94
CA GLU A 542 18.26 2.09 17.06
C GLU A 542 18.52 2.65 15.67
N ASP A 543 19.48 3.57 15.57
CA ASP A 543 19.93 4.18 14.32
C ASP A 543 20.96 3.34 13.55
N GLU A 544 21.47 2.26 14.16
CA GLU A 544 22.37 1.34 13.49
C GLU A 544 21.61 0.52 12.46
N LEU A 545 22.19 0.52 11.27
CA LEU A 545 21.61 -0.21 10.14
C LEU A 545 21.73 -1.69 10.35
N ASP A 546 20.81 -2.39 9.70
CA ASP A 546 20.86 -3.83 9.69
C ASP A 546 22.10 -4.36 8.97
N ILE A 547 22.58 -5.45 9.48
CA ILE A 547 23.78 -6.14 9.09
C ILE A 547 23.42 -7.58 8.83
N GLY A 548 23.93 -8.11 7.74
CA GLY A 548 23.77 -9.52 7.41
C GLY A 548 24.33 -10.45 8.50
N PRO A 549 24.06 -11.75 8.43
CA PRO A 549 24.55 -12.70 9.41
C PRO A 549 26.08 -12.73 9.45
N PRO A 550 26.67 -12.96 10.63
CA PRO A 550 28.11 -13.14 10.76
C PRO A 550 28.64 -14.27 9.87
N GLN A 551 29.71 -14.00 9.16
CA GLN A 551 30.40 -15.01 8.34
C GLN A 551 31.22 -15.95 9.23
N ILE A 552 31.23 -17.24 8.88
CA ILE A 552 32.01 -18.23 9.60
C ILE A 552 33.46 -18.15 9.13
N GLU A 553 34.37 -17.78 10.03
CA GLU A 553 35.77 -17.66 9.71
C GLU A 553 36.70 -18.27 10.76
N ASP A 554 37.94 -18.65 10.33
CA ASP A 554 38.98 -19.19 11.21
C ASP A 554 39.69 -18.11 11.99
N ASP A 555 39.82 -16.93 11.40
CA ASP A 555 40.53 -15.81 12.00
C ASP A 555 39.65 -14.55 11.95
N ILE A 556 39.37 -13.99 13.09
CA ILE A 556 38.60 -12.75 13.21
C ILE A 556 39.58 -11.59 13.15
N ALA A 557 39.73 -11.03 11.97
CA ALA A 557 40.52 -9.81 11.81
C ALA A 557 39.74 -8.61 12.36
N PRO A 558 40.39 -7.68 13.06
CA PRO A 558 39.70 -6.51 13.54
C PRO A 558 39.12 -5.66 12.38
N MET A 559 37.90 -5.19 12.52
CA MET A 559 37.25 -4.13 11.73
C MET A 559 36.77 -4.42 10.31
N THR A 560 36.71 -5.64 9.83
CA THR A 560 36.30 -5.91 8.43
C THR A 560 35.05 -6.77 8.25
N GLY A 561 34.06 -6.67 9.17
CA GLY A 561 32.77 -7.32 8.97
C GLY A 561 32.30 -8.19 10.14
N HIS A 562 31.10 -8.74 10.00
CA HIS A 562 30.49 -9.61 11.01
C HIS A 562 31.07 -10.99 10.89
N ARG A 563 31.54 -11.56 11.99
CA ARG A 563 32.26 -12.82 11.98
C ARG A 563 31.93 -13.66 13.19
N VAL A 564 31.91 -14.98 12.98
CA VAL A 564 31.78 -15.97 14.05
C VAL A 564 32.78 -17.11 13.82
N ARG A 565 33.26 -17.66 14.91
CA ARG A 565 34.18 -18.79 14.86
C ARG A 565 33.61 -19.96 15.62
N PHE A 566 33.68 -21.11 14.99
CA PHE A 566 33.29 -22.38 15.59
C PHE A 566 34.47 -23.33 15.73
N GLY A 567 34.45 -24.11 16.79
CA GLY A 567 35.40 -25.17 17.05
C GLY A 567 34.71 -26.50 17.41
N SER A 568 35.47 -27.60 17.24
CA SER A 568 35.01 -28.96 17.57
C SER A 568 35.03 -29.25 19.08
N ALA A 569 35.54 -28.34 19.91
CA ALA A 569 35.56 -28.45 21.36
C ALA A 569 35.43 -27.06 22.02
N ALA A 570 34.97 -26.99 23.26
CA ALA A 570 34.85 -25.76 24.03
C ALA A 570 36.18 -24.97 24.17
N THR A 571 37.28 -25.66 24.17
CA THR A 571 38.64 -25.08 24.22
C THR A 571 39.22 -24.69 22.84
N GLY A 572 38.42 -24.78 21.75
CA GLY A 572 38.78 -24.48 20.37
C GLY A 572 38.78 -25.70 19.47
N GLY A 573 39.67 -26.63 19.69
CA GLY A 573 39.82 -27.83 18.84
C GLY A 573 40.04 -27.47 17.37
N THR A 574 39.57 -28.33 16.45
CA THR A 574 39.59 -28.05 15.00
C THR A 574 38.51 -27.05 14.65
N SER A 575 38.84 -26.07 13.78
CA SER A 575 37.86 -25.11 13.27
C SER A 575 36.75 -25.82 12.48
N VAL A 576 35.51 -25.43 12.70
CA VAL A 576 34.32 -25.97 12.04
C VAL A 576 33.73 -24.90 11.14
N LYS A 577 33.79 -25.11 9.81
CA LYS A 577 33.18 -24.23 8.80
C LYS A 577 31.94 -24.83 8.18
N GLY A 578 31.83 -26.14 8.15
CA GLY A 578 30.71 -26.87 7.60
C GLY A 578 29.80 -27.42 8.66
N GLY A 579 28.55 -27.68 8.32
CA GLY A 579 27.55 -28.24 9.23
C GLY A 579 26.95 -27.27 10.22
N VAL A 580 27.27 -25.98 10.14
CA VAL A 580 26.66 -24.91 10.97
C VAL A 580 26.17 -23.82 10.05
N THR A 581 24.96 -23.32 10.30
CA THR A 581 24.42 -22.14 9.64
C THR A 581 24.27 -21.00 10.63
N VAL A 582 24.45 -19.79 10.14
CA VAL A 582 24.31 -18.55 10.92
C VAL A 582 23.22 -17.72 10.27
N GLY A 583 22.16 -17.43 11.00
CA GLY A 583 21.11 -16.52 10.59
C GLY A 583 21.12 -15.28 11.46
N SER A 584 20.56 -14.19 10.98
CA SER A 584 20.36 -13.01 11.79
C SER A 584 18.97 -12.40 11.54
N ARG A 585 18.44 -11.71 12.55
CA ARG A 585 17.24 -10.91 12.47
C ARG A 585 17.32 -9.76 13.44
N ARG A 586 16.58 -8.71 13.17
CA ARG A 586 16.43 -7.60 14.09
C ARG A 586 15.10 -7.70 14.83
N ASP A 587 15.14 -7.38 16.13
CA ASP A 587 13.98 -7.33 17.00
C ASP A 587 14.10 -6.10 17.92
N GLY A 588 13.53 -4.99 17.46
CA GLY A 588 13.72 -3.70 18.11
C GLY A 588 15.20 -3.30 18.19
N PRO A 589 15.71 -2.97 19.39
CA PRO A 589 17.12 -2.63 19.59
C PRO A 589 18.05 -3.83 19.56
N ASN A 590 17.52 -5.05 19.47
CA ASN A 590 18.32 -6.25 19.50
C ASN A 590 18.62 -6.78 18.11
N TYR A 591 19.87 -7.10 17.87
CA TYR A 591 20.31 -7.88 16.73
C TYR A 591 20.47 -9.34 17.20
N ILE A 592 19.59 -10.21 16.74
CA ILE A 592 19.54 -11.61 17.14
C ILE A 592 20.28 -12.43 16.11
N VAL A 593 21.30 -13.14 16.56
CA VAL A 593 22.05 -14.10 15.75
C VAL A 593 21.66 -15.52 16.17
N ARG A 594 21.29 -16.32 15.19
CA ARG A 594 20.93 -17.72 15.38
C ARG A 594 22.02 -18.62 14.79
N PHE A 595 22.54 -19.49 15.62
CA PHE A 595 23.49 -20.54 15.23
C PHE A 595 22.74 -21.86 15.17
N THR A 596 22.79 -22.59 14.06
CA THR A 596 22.14 -23.90 13.92
C THR A 596 23.17 -24.94 13.51
N ASN A 597 23.28 -26.00 14.27
CA ASN A 597 24.18 -27.12 13.98
C ASN A 597 23.44 -28.26 13.29
N HIS A 598 23.75 -28.50 12.05
CA HIS A 598 23.19 -29.60 11.23
C HIS A 598 24.10 -30.84 11.21
N GLY A 599 25.24 -30.74 11.87
CA GLY A 599 26.22 -31.86 11.97
C GLY A 599 25.76 -32.93 12.95
N THR A 600 26.57 -33.98 13.06
CA THR A 600 26.35 -35.11 13.96
C THR A 600 27.12 -35.01 15.28
N ALA A 601 27.98 -34.01 15.42
CA ALA A 601 28.74 -33.73 16.63
C ALA A 601 28.45 -32.33 17.16
N SER A 602 28.60 -32.08 18.46
CA SER A 602 28.51 -30.76 19.06
C SER A 602 29.57 -29.81 18.49
N VAL A 603 29.19 -28.55 18.34
CA VAL A 603 30.03 -27.44 17.87
C VAL A 603 29.97 -26.33 18.90
N TRP A 604 31.07 -25.61 19.11
CA TRP A 604 31.13 -24.50 20.08
C TRP A 604 31.51 -23.19 19.40
N THR A 605 30.88 -22.08 19.85
CA THR A 605 31.46 -20.76 19.57
C THR A 605 32.74 -20.62 20.39
N VAL A 606 33.87 -20.30 19.75
CA VAL A 606 35.16 -20.35 20.46
C VAL A 606 36.02 -19.11 20.25
N THR A 607 36.73 -18.70 21.31
CA THR A 607 37.75 -17.66 21.26
C THR A 607 39.10 -18.25 20.78
N LYS A 608 39.94 -17.45 20.15
CA LYS A 608 41.27 -17.84 19.74
C LYS A 608 42.27 -16.69 19.87
N ASP A 609 43.35 -16.90 20.51
CA ASP A 609 44.46 -15.94 20.61
C ASP A 609 43.98 -14.58 21.17
N GLY A 610 43.08 -14.62 22.17
CA GLY A 610 42.49 -13.43 22.79
C GLY A 610 41.43 -12.72 21.93
N LYS A 611 41.08 -13.23 20.74
CA LYS A 611 40.06 -12.69 19.86
C LYS A 611 38.69 -13.24 20.21
N PRO A 612 37.61 -12.44 20.05
CA PRO A 612 36.24 -12.86 20.38
C PRO A 612 35.79 -14.05 19.52
N SER A 613 34.80 -14.77 20.05
CA SER A 613 34.09 -15.84 19.32
C SER A 613 33.09 -15.32 18.29
N VAL A 614 32.50 -14.18 18.57
CA VAL A 614 31.58 -13.46 17.69
C VAL A 614 31.98 -11.99 17.66
N GLN A 615 32.03 -11.42 16.47
CA GLN A 615 32.24 -10.00 16.23
C GLN A 615 31.14 -9.48 15.33
N ILE A 616 30.48 -8.41 15.76
CA ILE A 616 29.43 -7.72 15.01
C ILE A 616 29.89 -6.27 14.84
N VAL A 617 29.94 -5.81 13.59
CA VAL A 617 30.37 -4.45 13.26
C VAL A 617 29.18 -3.73 12.60
N PRO A 618 28.30 -3.13 13.42
CA PRO A 618 27.12 -2.44 12.90
C PRO A 618 27.51 -1.24 12.02
N GLN A 619 26.62 -0.88 11.13
CA GLN A 619 26.74 0.36 10.37
C GLN A 619 25.71 1.35 10.87
N LYS A 620 26.15 2.56 11.15
CA LYS A 620 25.25 3.65 11.51
C LYS A 620 25.26 4.75 10.45
N ARG A 621 24.16 5.44 10.38
CA ARG A 621 23.98 6.61 9.53
C ARG A 621 24.89 7.74 9.98
N THR A 622 25.58 8.40 9.05
CA THR A 622 26.32 9.63 9.31
C THR A 622 25.46 10.85 9.00
N GLY A 623 25.10 11.56 10.05
CA GLY A 623 24.28 12.76 9.97
C GLY A 623 22.78 12.49 9.81
N ASP A 624 22.01 13.54 10.02
CA ASP A 624 20.57 13.54 9.85
C ASP A 624 20.17 14.16 8.51
N PRO A 625 19.05 13.74 7.93
CA PRO A 625 18.55 14.35 6.72
C PRO A 625 18.22 15.83 7.01
N ARG A 626 18.64 16.70 6.09
CA ARG A 626 18.38 18.13 6.21
C ARG A 626 16.97 18.45 5.76
N ARG A 627 16.24 19.21 6.54
CA ARG A 627 14.95 19.74 6.09
C ARG A 627 15.21 20.88 5.12
N ARG A 628 14.58 20.79 3.95
CA ARG A 628 14.61 21.81 2.89
C ARG A 628 13.20 22.07 2.41
N THR A 629 13.02 23.21 1.73
CA THR A 629 11.74 23.60 1.15
C THR A 629 11.89 23.72 -0.37
N TYR A 630 10.89 23.27 -1.08
CA TYR A 630 10.75 23.47 -2.51
C TYR A 630 9.46 24.26 -2.77
N ALA A 631 9.48 25.21 -3.71
CA ALA A 631 8.31 26.01 -4.00
C ALA A 631 8.06 26.12 -5.53
N TRP A 632 6.79 26.06 -5.89
CA TRP A 632 6.29 26.46 -7.20
C TRP A 632 5.36 27.66 -7.08
N TYR A 633 5.35 28.54 -8.07
CA TYR A 633 4.51 29.74 -8.08
C TYR A 633 4.03 30.07 -9.49
N ASN A 634 2.92 30.83 -9.59
CA ASN A 634 2.35 31.32 -10.84
C ASN A 634 2.29 32.84 -10.82
N THR A 635 3.14 33.50 -11.62
CA THR A 635 3.25 34.96 -11.65
C THR A 635 2.01 35.65 -12.21
N THR A 636 1.35 35.07 -13.21
CA THR A 636 0.12 35.60 -13.79
C THR A 636 -0.99 35.65 -12.74
N SER A 637 -1.19 34.55 -12.00
CA SER A 637 -2.16 34.51 -10.91
C SER A 637 -1.82 35.51 -9.79
N GLN A 638 -0.52 35.65 -9.44
CA GLN A 638 -0.11 36.61 -8.42
C GLN A 638 -0.34 38.05 -8.84
N ALA A 639 -0.24 38.36 -10.13
CA ALA A 639 -0.56 39.68 -10.63
C ALA A 639 -2.05 40.02 -10.44
N HIS A 640 -2.94 39.03 -10.53
CA HIS A 640 -4.40 39.23 -10.39
C HIS A 640 -4.92 39.16 -8.97
N TYR A 641 -4.39 38.20 -8.17
CA TYR A 641 -4.94 37.88 -6.85
C TYR A 641 -4.00 38.19 -5.68
N GLY A 642 -2.84 38.78 -5.97
CA GLY A 642 -1.78 38.89 -4.98
C GLY A 642 -1.12 37.52 -4.66
N LYS A 643 -0.11 37.53 -3.80
CA LYS A 643 0.56 36.31 -3.38
C LYS A 643 -0.28 35.54 -2.36
N GLN A 644 -0.87 34.43 -2.80
CA GLN A 644 -1.65 33.53 -1.97
C GLN A 644 -0.79 32.28 -1.67
N VAL A 645 -0.32 32.20 -0.42
CA VAL A 645 0.66 31.19 0.01
C VAL A 645 -0.06 29.93 0.54
N TYR A 646 0.34 28.79 0.03
CA TYR A 646 0.12 27.49 0.67
C TYR A 646 1.47 26.94 1.15
N GLN A 647 1.58 26.71 2.44
CA GLN A 647 2.75 26.05 3.04
C GLN A 647 2.29 24.69 3.59
N ALA A 648 2.80 23.63 2.99
CA ALA A 648 2.51 22.28 3.45
C ALA A 648 3.09 22.06 4.85
N PRO A 649 2.37 21.41 5.77
CA PRO A 649 2.91 21.04 7.06
C PRO A 649 4.20 20.23 6.93
N ALA A 650 5.16 20.50 7.82
CA ALA A 650 6.39 19.72 7.84
C ALA A 650 6.07 18.25 8.14
N THR A 651 6.59 17.37 7.31
CA THR A 651 6.33 15.92 7.39
C THR A 651 7.61 15.13 7.15
N ASP A 652 7.70 13.94 7.70
CA ASP A 652 8.77 12.99 7.44
C ASP A 652 8.44 12.04 6.28
N TRP A 653 7.24 12.15 5.70
CA TRP A 653 6.79 11.33 4.57
C TRP A 653 7.28 11.82 3.20
N VAL A 654 7.79 13.05 3.10
CA VAL A 654 8.37 13.59 1.87
C VAL A 654 9.88 13.64 2.00
N GLN A 655 10.58 12.75 1.29
CA GLN A 655 12.01 12.49 1.48
C GLN A 655 12.87 12.74 0.25
N GLN A 656 12.28 13.31 -0.81
CA GLN A 656 13.00 13.66 -2.03
C GLN A 656 12.58 15.02 -2.56
N ARG A 657 13.54 15.74 -3.12
CA ARG A 657 13.29 17.03 -3.79
C ARG A 657 12.28 16.90 -4.92
N GLN A 658 12.37 15.82 -5.73
CA GLN A 658 11.46 15.61 -6.87
C GLN A 658 10.03 15.45 -6.38
N VAL A 659 9.80 14.64 -5.34
CA VAL A 659 8.47 14.47 -4.73
C VAL A 659 7.94 15.80 -4.20
N ALA A 660 8.78 16.59 -3.50
CA ALA A 660 8.38 17.92 -3.03
C ALA A 660 8.01 18.85 -4.18
N SER A 661 8.75 18.80 -5.29
CA SER A 661 8.43 19.53 -6.50
C SER A 661 7.08 19.11 -7.08
N ASP A 662 6.85 17.83 -7.23
CA ASP A 662 5.63 17.28 -7.83
C ASP A 662 4.38 17.60 -6.98
N LEU A 663 4.49 17.49 -5.65
CA LEU A 663 3.42 17.85 -4.73
C LEU A 663 3.13 19.36 -4.74
N SER A 664 4.18 20.20 -4.71
CA SER A 664 4.03 21.65 -4.81
C SER A 664 3.39 22.06 -6.13
N TYR A 665 3.79 21.41 -7.23
CA TYR A 665 3.21 21.66 -8.55
C TYR A 665 1.75 21.20 -8.63
N ALA A 666 1.43 20.02 -8.05
CA ALA A 666 0.06 19.53 -7.99
C ALA A 666 -0.87 20.51 -7.26
N MET A 667 -0.43 21.02 -6.11
CA MET A 667 -1.19 21.99 -5.34
C MET A 667 -1.34 23.32 -6.08
N LEU A 668 -0.26 23.81 -6.69
CA LEU A 668 -0.30 25.02 -7.52
C LEU A 668 -1.28 24.86 -8.67
N ASN A 669 -1.19 23.75 -9.40
CA ASN A 669 -2.04 23.54 -10.58
C ASN A 669 -3.53 23.47 -10.20
N ALA A 670 -3.83 22.96 -9.04
CA ALA A 670 -5.19 22.87 -8.52
C ALA A 670 -5.74 24.19 -7.98
N GLY A 671 -4.88 25.01 -7.38
CA GLY A 671 -5.30 26.19 -6.62
C GLY A 671 -4.79 27.51 -7.16
N ARG A 672 -4.07 27.55 -8.29
CA ARG A 672 -3.51 28.80 -8.84
C ARG A 672 -4.56 29.87 -9.19
N TYR A 673 -5.80 29.46 -9.42
CA TYR A 673 -6.93 30.32 -9.61
C TYR A 673 -8.07 29.88 -8.67
N PRO A 674 -8.97 30.78 -8.23
CA PRO A 674 -10.15 30.37 -7.49
C PRO A 674 -10.99 29.41 -8.33
N VAL A 675 -11.34 28.25 -7.78
CA VAL A 675 -12.25 27.31 -8.44
C VAL A 675 -13.61 27.36 -7.77
N PRO A 676 -14.71 27.22 -8.52
CA PRO A 676 -16.03 27.27 -7.91
C PRO A 676 -16.24 26.10 -6.95
N VAL A 677 -16.78 26.41 -5.79
CA VAL A 677 -17.28 25.45 -4.82
C VAL A 677 -18.79 25.45 -4.88
N LEU A 678 -19.37 24.29 -5.12
CA LEU A 678 -20.80 24.08 -5.14
C LEU A 678 -21.17 23.37 -3.85
N GLY A 679 -21.49 24.15 -2.84
CA GLY A 679 -21.91 23.65 -1.53
C GLY A 679 -23.38 23.25 -1.54
N ASP A 680 -23.71 22.17 -0.80
CA ASP A 680 -25.09 21.73 -0.56
C ASP A 680 -25.95 21.63 -1.83
N VAL A 681 -25.42 21.01 -2.88
CA VAL A 681 -26.20 20.78 -4.11
C VAL A 681 -27.20 19.67 -3.85
N GLU A 682 -28.46 20.04 -3.71
CA GLU A 682 -29.56 19.07 -3.54
C GLU A 682 -29.92 18.47 -4.90
N VAL A 683 -29.75 17.16 -5.02
CA VAL A 683 -30.04 16.41 -6.25
C VAL A 683 -31.07 15.32 -6.03
N LEU A 684 -31.74 14.91 -7.10
CA LEU A 684 -32.54 13.70 -7.07
C LEU A 684 -31.67 12.52 -6.74
N HIS A 685 -32.07 11.72 -5.77
CA HIS A 685 -31.30 10.61 -5.25
C HIS A 685 -30.81 9.65 -6.35
N ASP A 686 -29.50 9.53 -6.49
CA ASP A 686 -28.81 8.53 -7.32
C ASP A 686 -27.71 7.85 -6.49
N PRO A 687 -27.95 6.62 -6.02
CA PRO A 687 -27.01 5.90 -5.15
C PRO A 687 -25.74 5.44 -5.86
N ARG A 688 -25.61 5.66 -7.16
CA ARG A 688 -24.42 5.28 -7.94
C ARG A 688 -23.31 6.32 -7.85
N ILE A 689 -23.62 7.54 -7.41
CA ILE A 689 -22.64 8.62 -7.27
C ILE A 689 -21.63 8.26 -6.18
N GLN A 690 -20.34 8.38 -6.48
CA GLN A 690 -19.24 8.06 -5.58
C GLN A 690 -18.34 9.28 -5.35
N LEU A 691 -17.60 9.28 -4.24
CA LEU A 691 -16.53 10.26 -4.04
C LEU A 691 -15.49 10.17 -5.17
N GLY A 692 -15.03 11.33 -5.65
CA GLY A 692 -14.09 11.43 -6.75
C GLY A 692 -14.69 11.20 -8.15
N ASP A 693 -16.01 11.05 -8.28
CA ASP A 693 -16.67 11.11 -9.59
C ASP A 693 -16.67 12.55 -10.11
N VAL A 694 -16.75 12.70 -11.43
CA VAL A 694 -16.87 13.99 -12.09
C VAL A 694 -18.30 14.20 -12.57
N VAL A 695 -18.92 15.23 -12.06
CA VAL A 695 -20.29 15.62 -12.42
C VAL A 695 -20.26 16.91 -13.24
N ARG A 696 -20.93 16.92 -14.38
CA ARG A 696 -21.24 18.15 -15.11
C ARG A 696 -22.49 18.79 -14.51
N VAL A 697 -22.34 19.99 -14.01
CA VAL A 697 -23.43 20.75 -13.40
C VAL A 697 -23.86 21.84 -14.36
N VAL A 698 -25.13 21.85 -14.75
CA VAL A 698 -25.68 22.83 -15.70
C VAL A 698 -26.85 23.57 -15.04
N ASP A 699 -26.66 24.87 -14.85
CA ASP A 699 -27.71 25.80 -14.43
C ASP A 699 -27.84 26.93 -15.43
N THR A 700 -28.95 26.95 -16.15
CA THR A 700 -29.24 27.98 -17.19
C THR A 700 -30.08 29.09 -16.72
N SER A 701 -30.61 29.03 -15.48
CA SER A 701 -31.64 29.96 -14.97
C SER A 701 -31.21 30.84 -13.81
N GLY A 702 -30.20 30.43 -13.05
CA GLY A 702 -29.74 31.14 -11.86
C GLY A 702 -28.28 31.57 -11.95
N ALA A 703 -27.40 30.68 -11.63
CA ALA A 703 -25.94 30.93 -11.62
C ALA A 703 -25.30 30.98 -13.02
N ALA A 704 -26.08 30.70 -14.08
CA ALA A 704 -25.60 30.61 -15.47
C ALA A 704 -24.32 29.69 -15.62
N LEU A 705 -24.38 28.57 -14.90
CA LEU A 705 -23.24 27.68 -14.70
C LEU A 705 -23.27 26.52 -15.68
N ASP A 706 -22.14 26.22 -16.30
CA ASP A 706 -21.88 24.96 -16.99
C ASP A 706 -20.42 24.55 -16.69
N THR A 707 -20.26 23.70 -15.67
CA THR A 707 -18.92 23.33 -15.19
C THR A 707 -18.84 21.84 -14.86
N LEU A 708 -17.62 21.31 -14.92
CA LEU A 708 -17.28 20.01 -14.37
C LEU A 708 -16.84 20.19 -12.92
N ALA A 709 -17.27 19.28 -12.06
CA ALA A 709 -16.94 19.33 -10.65
C ALA A 709 -16.68 17.92 -10.08
N TRP A 710 -15.70 17.83 -9.18
CA TRP A 710 -15.42 16.63 -8.41
C TRP A 710 -16.39 16.49 -7.25
N VAL A 711 -16.93 15.29 -7.03
CA VAL A 711 -17.72 14.95 -5.85
C VAL A 711 -16.76 14.77 -4.68
N VAL A 712 -16.84 15.67 -3.70
CA VAL A 712 -15.99 15.64 -2.49
C VAL A 712 -16.77 15.32 -1.22
N GLY A 713 -18.10 15.39 -1.27
CA GLY A 713 -18.99 15.01 -0.17
C GLY A 713 -20.35 14.53 -0.67
N ILE A 714 -20.90 13.53 0.01
CA ILE A 714 -22.23 12.95 -0.26
C ILE A 714 -22.93 12.76 1.07
N ARG A 715 -24.14 13.31 1.19
CA ARG A 715 -25.02 13.06 2.32
C ARG A 715 -26.38 12.63 1.77
N THR A 716 -26.84 11.48 2.20
CA THR A 716 -28.18 10.98 1.84
C THR A 716 -28.99 10.72 3.09
N THR A 717 -30.18 11.25 3.16
CA THR A 717 -31.11 11.07 4.28
C THR A 717 -32.47 10.59 3.77
N CYS A 718 -33.08 9.67 4.50
CA CYS A 718 -34.43 9.18 4.17
C CYS A 718 -35.23 9.02 5.47
N ALA A 719 -36.36 9.72 5.57
CA ALA A 719 -37.32 9.52 6.65
C ALA A 719 -38.41 8.52 6.23
N ALA A 720 -39.12 7.98 7.20
CA ALA A 720 -40.21 7.03 6.95
C ALA A 720 -41.25 7.60 5.98
N GLY A 721 -41.49 6.91 4.89
CA GLY A 721 -42.47 7.31 3.87
C GLY A 721 -42.09 8.50 2.99
N ALA A 722 -40.88 9.05 3.18
CA ALA A 722 -40.36 10.15 2.36
C ALA A 722 -39.45 9.65 1.26
N ALA A 723 -39.25 10.43 0.22
CA ALA A 723 -38.21 10.19 -0.77
C ALA A 723 -36.83 10.48 -0.16
N PRO A 724 -35.78 9.72 -0.49
CA PRO A 724 -34.42 10.05 -0.08
C PRO A 724 -33.99 11.40 -0.62
N GLN A 725 -33.40 12.23 0.23
CA GLN A 725 -32.77 13.50 -0.12
C GLN A 725 -31.28 13.28 -0.21
N GLN A 726 -30.71 13.70 -1.30
CA GLN A 726 -29.24 13.58 -1.52
C GLN A 726 -28.66 14.97 -1.73
N THR A 727 -27.66 15.27 -0.94
CA THR A 727 -26.88 16.51 -1.00
C THR A 727 -25.44 16.18 -1.40
N LEU A 728 -24.93 16.87 -2.40
CA LEU A 728 -23.57 16.74 -2.87
C LEU A 728 -22.79 18.01 -2.51
N THR A 729 -21.56 17.82 -2.04
CA THR A 729 -20.55 18.88 -2.01
C THR A 729 -19.64 18.65 -3.18
N LEU A 730 -19.55 19.64 -4.07
CA LEU A 730 -18.81 19.54 -5.32
C LEU A 730 -17.74 20.62 -5.39
N ARG A 731 -16.61 20.28 -5.95
CA ARG A 731 -15.50 21.19 -6.24
C ARG A 731 -15.29 21.28 -7.74
N GLY A 732 -15.27 22.50 -8.29
CA GLY A 732 -14.96 22.71 -9.71
C GLY A 732 -13.60 22.15 -10.11
N THR A 733 -13.52 21.62 -11.33
CA THR A 733 -12.27 21.03 -11.86
C THR A 733 -11.32 22.07 -12.39
N SER A 734 -11.82 23.24 -12.79
CA SER A 734 -11.05 24.34 -13.35
C SER A 734 -11.72 25.68 -13.08
N TYR A 735 -10.92 26.71 -13.14
CA TYR A 735 -11.43 28.09 -13.14
C TYR A 735 -11.95 28.45 -14.54
N ASN A 736 -13.23 28.86 -14.60
CA ASN A 736 -13.88 29.20 -15.88
C ASN A 736 -13.59 30.64 -16.33
N GLY A 737 -13.17 31.50 -15.43
CA GLY A 737 -12.76 32.87 -15.73
C GLY A 737 -11.25 32.91 -15.95
N VAL A 738 -10.76 32.52 -17.12
CA VAL A 738 -9.34 32.75 -17.45
C VAL A 738 -9.09 34.26 -17.41
N PRO A 739 -8.15 34.75 -16.56
CA PRO A 739 -7.74 36.13 -16.60
C PRO A 739 -7.31 36.43 -18.05
N SER A 740 -8.08 37.25 -18.75
CA SER A 740 -7.69 37.61 -20.10
C SER A 740 -6.42 38.45 -20.01
N ASP A 741 -5.40 38.14 -20.79
CA ASP A 741 -4.20 38.98 -20.95
C ASP A 741 -4.52 40.36 -21.53
N THR A 742 -5.77 40.64 -21.84
CA THR A 742 -6.27 41.86 -22.40
C THR A 742 -6.65 42.90 -21.33
N GLY A 743 -5.69 43.39 -20.56
CA GLY A 743 -5.70 44.74 -20.04
C GLY A 743 -6.63 45.10 -18.86
N LEU A 744 -7.35 44.15 -18.26
CA LEU A 744 -8.15 44.39 -17.03
C LEU A 744 -7.51 43.72 -15.82
N VAL A 745 -6.19 43.86 -15.69
CA VAL A 745 -5.56 43.62 -14.38
C VAL A 745 -6.00 44.79 -13.51
N PRO A 746 -6.74 44.55 -12.40
CA PRO A 746 -6.94 45.65 -11.43
C PRO A 746 -5.56 46.16 -11.05
N ASP A 747 -5.37 47.45 -11.03
CA ASP A 747 -4.16 48.00 -10.46
C ASP A 747 -3.95 47.39 -9.07
N PRO A 748 -2.74 46.95 -8.77
CA PRO A 748 -2.46 46.45 -7.43
C PRO A 748 -2.92 47.49 -6.42
N PRO A 749 -3.54 47.10 -5.29
CA PRO A 749 -4.02 48.03 -4.31
C PRO A 749 -2.91 49.03 -3.97
N VAL A 750 -3.15 50.28 -4.26
CA VAL A 750 -2.22 51.36 -3.94
C VAL A 750 -2.22 51.49 -2.42
N ASP A 751 -1.10 51.23 -1.80
CA ASP A 751 -0.95 51.56 -0.40
C ASP A 751 -0.96 53.09 -0.30
N PRO A 752 -1.96 53.69 0.33
CA PRO A 752 -2.11 55.12 0.40
C PRO A 752 -0.97 55.82 1.17
N GLU A 753 -0.20 55.04 1.95
CA GLU A 753 0.91 55.59 2.73
C GLU A 753 2.26 55.62 1.97
N TYR A 754 2.43 54.67 1.01
CA TYR A 754 3.70 54.47 0.31
C TYR A 754 3.68 54.62 -1.22
N GLY A 755 2.57 54.98 -1.78
CA GLY A 755 2.40 55.03 -3.26
C GLY A 755 2.41 53.65 -3.89
N THR A 756 2.80 53.54 -5.14
CA THR A 756 2.88 52.24 -5.84
C THR A 756 4.03 51.43 -5.29
N THR A 757 3.75 50.59 -4.27
CA THR A 757 4.76 49.63 -3.78
C THR A 757 4.80 48.46 -4.74
N ARG A 758 5.90 48.26 -5.40
CA ARG A 758 6.17 47.05 -6.18
C ARG A 758 6.46 45.89 -5.20
N THR A 759 5.65 44.88 -5.24
CA THR A 759 5.96 43.66 -4.50
C THR A 759 7.13 42.94 -5.16
N TYR A 760 7.87 42.12 -4.38
CA TYR A 760 9.00 41.33 -4.89
C TYR A 760 8.60 40.47 -6.08
N SER A 761 7.43 39.88 -6.09
CA SER A 761 6.87 39.07 -7.17
C SER A 761 6.59 39.88 -8.45
N LEU A 762 6.19 41.12 -8.34
CA LEU A 762 6.05 42.05 -9.49
C LEU A 762 7.41 42.40 -10.06
N ILE A 763 8.42 42.56 -9.24
CA ILE A 763 9.80 42.85 -9.65
C ILE A 763 10.38 41.61 -10.37
N GLU A 764 10.18 40.40 -9.82
CA GLU A 764 10.60 39.15 -10.47
C GLU A 764 9.87 38.90 -11.79
N ALA A 765 8.58 39.20 -11.90
CA ALA A 765 7.83 39.08 -13.14
C ALA A 765 8.31 40.05 -14.24
N GLN A 766 8.81 41.21 -13.85
CA GLN A 766 9.37 42.19 -14.76
C GLN A 766 10.84 41.95 -15.13
N HIS A 767 11.57 41.26 -14.27
CA HIS A 767 12.98 40.94 -14.42
C HIS A 767 13.19 39.45 -14.34
N ALA A 768 13.27 38.78 -15.46
CA ALA A 768 13.22 37.34 -15.59
C ALA A 768 14.32 36.53 -14.82
N THR A 769 15.35 37.20 -14.30
CA THR A 769 16.40 36.55 -13.50
C THR A 769 16.97 37.48 -12.41
N LEU A 770 17.39 36.92 -11.30
CA LEU A 770 18.13 37.66 -10.26
C LEU A 770 19.43 38.30 -10.79
N ALA A 771 20.01 37.74 -11.83
CA ALA A 771 21.19 38.27 -12.52
C ALA A 771 20.94 39.66 -13.17
N VAL A 772 19.74 39.85 -13.74
CA VAL A 772 19.38 41.15 -14.33
C VAL A 772 19.23 42.24 -13.27
N LEU A 773 18.77 41.87 -12.08
CA LEU A 773 18.68 42.79 -10.93
C LEU A 773 20.05 43.19 -10.38
N THR A 774 20.98 42.25 -10.35
CA THR A 774 22.36 42.52 -9.88
C THR A 774 23.18 43.29 -10.88
N ASP A 775 22.99 43.08 -12.18
CA ASP A 775 23.71 43.78 -13.25
C ASP A 775 23.22 45.23 -13.45
N SER A 776 22.00 45.55 -13.04
CA SER A 776 21.43 46.89 -13.15
C SER A 776 22.02 47.91 -12.16
N GLY A 777 22.76 47.44 -11.12
CA GLY A 777 23.31 48.29 -10.08
C GLY A 777 22.25 48.93 -9.15
N VAL A 778 20.97 48.56 -9.34
CA VAL A 778 19.85 49.10 -8.57
C VAL A 778 19.63 48.20 -7.32
N THR A 779 19.59 48.82 -6.15
CA THR A 779 19.34 48.05 -4.92
C THR A 779 17.87 47.60 -4.84
N TYR A 780 17.64 46.47 -4.22
CA TYR A 780 16.30 45.97 -3.91
C TYR A 780 15.40 47.02 -3.26
N ARG A 781 15.99 47.87 -2.38
CA ARG A 781 15.29 48.93 -1.69
C ARG A 781 14.84 50.06 -2.65
N GLU A 782 15.61 50.35 -3.70
CA GLU A 782 15.28 51.33 -4.71
C GLU A 782 14.21 50.83 -5.64
N LEU A 783 14.25 49.53 -5.99
CA LEU A 783 13.20 48.89 -6.77
C LEU A 783 11.85 48.89 -6.06
N LEU A 784 11.85 48.58 -4.76
CA LEU A 784 10.63 48.62 -3.93
C LEU A 784 10.03 50.06 -3.83
N ARG A 785 10.85 51.09 -3.87
CA ARG A 785 10.38 52.47 -3.83
C ARG A 785 9.93 53.03 -5.17
N GLY A 786 10.05 52.27 -6.23
CA GLY A 786 9.74 52.77 -7.59
C GLY A 786 10.71 53.86 -8.10
N SER A 787 11.82 54.14 -7.34
CA SER A 787 12.78 55.18 -7.68
C SER A 787 13.93 54.69 -8.57
N GLY A 788 13.97 53.45 -8.92
CA GLY A 788 14.85 52.89 -9.91
C GLY A 788 14.44 53.48 -11.26
N GLY A 789 15.15 54.51 -11.67
CA GLY A 789 14.87 55.16 -12.92
C GLY A 789 14.79 54.19 -14.07
N ALA A 790 14.00 54.55 -15.04
CA ALA A 790 13.87 53.88 -16.31
C ALA A 790 15.24 53.52 -16.91
N ALA A 791 15.77 52.41 -16.50
CA ALA A 791 16.79 51.72 -17.25
C ALA A 791 16.07 50.66 -18.06
N ALA A 792 16.11 50.77 -19.33
CA ALA A 792 15.38 50.11 -20.38
C ALA A 792 15.13 48.60 -20.23
#